data_3c6dd5ede79d437f94bf3de231685ba6
#
_entry.id   3c6dd5ede79d437f94bf3de231685ba6
#
_cell.length_a   1.000
_cell.length_b   1.000
_cell.length_c   1.000
_cell.angle_alpha   90.00
_cell.angle_beta   90.00
_cell.angle_gamma   90.00
#
_symmetry.space_group_name_H-M   'P 1'
#
loop_
_entity.id
_entity.type
_entity.pdbx_description
1 polymer ?
#
loop_
_entity_poly.entity_id
_entity_poly.type
_entity_poly.pdbx_seq_one_letter_code
_entity_poly.pdbx_strand_id
1 'polypeptide(L)'
;MTELSAGHGRPSGGTGPILDLDAVSFGPFSLRSRLLEKDGVPVKLGSRAIDILRLLVSRAGEVVPKNEILSYAWSGLSVEEISLRVHVAELRKALGDGKDGVRYITNIPSRGYCFVAPVRRGERAGLPVPASRSPETSAPPPSLPHRLDRMVGRDDVVAQLATRLLRDRFVTLRGPGGIGKTTIAAALAHDMCDRFEGSVHFLELGPLQDAALVASTVAAALGLVVHHNDPAGSIVNFLRGQRLLLVLDSCEHVIDEVARLAEAIYREAPGVAILATSRESLLVEGEQIFELAPLPGPPQDARLTVGEVLDYPAARLFVDRAVAAGHRDAITDEDADVLVRICGKLDGIALAIELAAARVGLYGLREMAVLLDSHLQLEWRGRRTAPPRQQTLGATLDWSFGLIGESERIVFRRLAVFAGPFTLQGAVAVAADAATTEDRVVHALEQLVVKSLVSAQPDGASRRYRLLDATRAYAMQKLADSGETNTIARRHAGYVQRMLEAGMTEPGSRDPASRAQERAGLLADARAALAWSYANADGAGLRVPLAGSCTRLFVELSLLSEARIWSDRALATLDVAERAGRWELELQSTLGHALMFTERNGEQAEAALRRGLEISEALADHANTFRLLSRLNMFYRRTGGYRHLVPTARHAERIARLIGDTAGVAGSKALLGVSYHLTGDQLEARAHLDEGLRDDDALRGTQPGHFAYSRTPQIPLARVLWLRGFPDRALECVRPLVGASAPRDVVMHCIALCWSASVFGWVGDWSSVETMTGRLARHANLHGLVPYEAVASGFRAQTMLARGEVTGAIDLLRTALPRLHADHYELYASAFAADLSQGLAALGRLPEARELLDETVARIEQEGGAFDMPELLRLRGELEAHDGNLAAAEASLIASATLAEHQGALSWRLRTEMSLARLRDRQGAPDSLERLASTYARFSEGFETADLKAARLMLDQPA
;
A
#
# COMPACT_ATOMS: atom_id res chain seq x y z
N MET A 1 -27.57 11.81 59.62
CA MET A 1 -28.75 12.35 58.94
C MET A 1 -28.37 12.53 57.50
N THR A 2 -28.71 11.54 56.71
CA THR A 2 -29.71 11.53 55.58
C THR A 2 -29.21 12.34 54.40
N GLU A 3 -29.06 11.89 53.13
CA GLU A 3 -29.78 10.83 52.42
C GLU A 3 -29.03 10.42 51.15
N LEU A 4 -29.22 9.22 50.77
CA LEU A 4 -28.85 8.60 49.51
C LEU A 4 -29.62 9.21 48.32
N SER A 5 -28.96 9.44 47.21
CA SER A 5 -29.61 9.52 45.91
C SER A 5 -28.81 8.78 44.85
N ALA A 6 -29.36 7.74 44.32
CA ALA A 6 -28.85 6.85 43.32
C ALA A 6 -28.91 7.52 41.93
N GLY A 7 -27.79 7.64 41.26
CA GLY A 7 -27.69 8.04 39.85
C GLY A 7 -27.43 6.81 38.97
N HIS A 8 -28.41 6.48 38.15
CA HIS A 8 -28.35 5.41 37.16
C HIS A 8 -27.30 5.70 36.09
N GLY A 9 -26.25 4.92 36.10
CA GLY A 9 -25.33 4.84 34.95
C GLY A 9 -26.01 4.07 33.82
N ARG A 10 -26.10 4.69 32.65
CA ARG A 10 -26.46 4.05 31.40
C ARG A 10 -25.22 3.26 30.89
N PRO A 11 -25.34 2.01 30.48
CA PRO A 11 -24.31 1.33 29.77
C PRO A 11 -24.29 1.84 28.34
N SER A 12 -23.16 2.41 27.89
CA SER A 12 -22.85 2.72 26.53
C SER A 12 -22.77 1.44 25.70
N GLY A 13 -23.71 1.25 24.81
CA GLY A 13 -23.70 0.14 23.84
C GLY A 13 -22.53 0.28 22.84
N GLY A 14 -21.56 -0.60 22.97
CA GLY A 14 -20.49 -0.76 21.98
C GLY A 14 -21.04 -1.41 20.71
N THR A 15 -21.00 -0.71 19.61
CA THR A 15 -21.09 -1.30 18.27
C THR A 15 -19.78 -2.01 17.96
N GLY A 16 -19.72 -3.30 18.25
CA GLY A 16 -18.60 -4.15 17.82
C GLY A 16 -18.59 -4.31 16.28
N PRO A 17 -17.43 -4.52 15.65
CA PRO A 17 -17.32 -4.68 14.22
C PRO A 17 -18.10 -5.92 13.76
N ILE A 18 -18.91 -5.75 12.72
CA ILE A 18 -19.64 -6.84 12.07
C ILE A 18 -18.62 -7.72 11.38
N LEU A 19 -18.40 -8.90 11.94
CA LEU A 19 -17.55 -9.94 11.38
C LEU A 19 -18.09 -10.34 9.99
N ASP A 20 -17.20 -10.36 9.02
CA ASP A 20 -17.44 -10.95 7.72
C ASP A 20 -17.81 -12.43 7.94
N LEU A 21 -19.05 -12.78 7.61
CA LEU A 21 -19.57 -14.12 7.82
C LEU A 21 -19.09 -15.02 6.67
N ASP A 22 -17.91 -15.60 6.84
CA ASP A 22 -17.55 -16.82 6.11
C ASP A 22 -18.64 -17.88 6.34
N ALA A 23 -19.03 -18.57 5.30
CA ALA A 23 -20.12 -19.52 5.24
C ALA A 23 -20.60 -20.09 6.59
N VAL A 24 -21.79 -19.67 7.01
CA VAL A 24 -22.41 -20.09 8.26
C VAL A 24 -23.54 -21.06 7.96
N SER A 25 -23.60 -22.22 8.64
CA SER A 25 -24.67 -23.19 8.47
C SER A 25 -25.52 -23.36 9.73
N PHE A 26 -26.82 -23.52 9.57
CA PHE A 26 -27.79 -23.76 10.65
C PHE A 26 -28.93 -24.64 10.13
N GLY A 27 -29.13 -25.79 10.73
CA GLY A 27 -30.05 -26.79 10.22
C GLY A 27 -29.76 -27.16 8.76
N PRO A 28 -30.74 -27.18 7.84
CA PRO A 28 -30.53 -27.44 6.41
C PRO A 28 -30.09 -26.20 5.62
N PHE A 29 -29.86 -25.07 6.29
CA PHE A 29 -29.52 -23.81 5.62
C PHE A 29 -28.02 -23.49 5.68
N SER A 30 -27.51 -22.94 4.58
CA SER A 30 -26.21 -22.30 4.51
C SER A 30 -26.37 -20.85 4.08
N LEU A 31 -25.72 -19.93 4.81
CA LEU A 31 -25.70 -18.51 4.53
C LEU A 31 -24.27 -18.10 4.14
N ARG A 32 -24.08 -17.67 2.89
CA ARG A 32 -22.80 -17.19 2.37
C ARG A 32 -22.98 -15.78 1.82
N SER A 33 -22.20 -14.86 2.31
CA SER A 33 -22.31 -13.46 1.89
C SER A 33 -23.78 -12.95 1.94
N ARG A 34 -24.51 -12.89 0.86
CA ARG A 34 -25.90 -12.47 0.74
C ARG A 34 -26.80 -13.56 0.14
N LEU A 35 -26.33 -14.78 0.08
CA LEU A 35 -27.07 -15.92 -0.48
C LEU A 35 -27.45 -16.90 0.65
N LEU A 36 -28.75 -17.13 0.80
CA LEU A 36 -29.27 -18.20 1.65
C LEU A 36 -29.61 -19.40 0.77
N GLU A 37 -29.06 -20.57 1.12
CA GLU A 37 -29.36 -21.84 0.46
C GLU A 37 -29.99 -22.80 1.46
N LYS A 38 -30.92 -23.62 1.00
CA LYS A 38 -31.47 -24.76 1.74
C LYS A 38 -31.09 -26.03 1.00
N ASP A 39 -30.35 -26.94 1.63
CA ASP A 39 -29.84 -28.18 1.03
C ASP A 39 -29.18 -27.95 -0.35
N GLY A 40 -28.40 -26.82 -0.48
CA GLY A 40 -27.72 -26.43 -1.70
C GLY A 40 -28.61 -25.75 -2.75
N VAL A 41 -29.89 -25.47 -2.47
CA VAL A 41 -30.80 -24.78 -3.38
C VAL A 41 -31.03 -23.33 -2.90
N PRO A 42 -30.84 -22.31 -3.74
CA PRO A 42 -31.01 -20.91 -3.36
C PRO A 42 -32.46 -20.59 -2.91
N VAL A 43 -32.60 -19.96 -1.76
CA VAL A 43 -33.86 -19.46 -1.21
C VAL A 43 -34.05 -18.00 -1.57
N LYS A 44 -35.07 -17.64 -2.31
CA LYS A 44 -35.37 -16.24 -2.68
C LYS A 44 -35.88 -15.47 -1.47
N LEU A 45 -35.13 -14.46 -1.05
CA LEU A 45 -35.43 -13.52 0.01
C LEU A 45 -35.15 -12.08 -0.45
N GLY A 46 -35.94 -11.14 0.03
CA GLY A 46 -35.70 -9.73 -0.19
C GLY A 46 -34.39 -9.28 0.51
N SER A 47 -33.71 -8.27 -0.06
CA SER A 47 -32.42 -7.79 0.47
C SER A 47 -32.47 -7.40 1.95
N ARG A 48 -33.55 -6.78 2.40
CA ARG A 48 -33.77 -6.39 3.81
C ARG A 48 -33.95 -7.59 4.73
N ALA A 49 -34.64 -8.61 4.26
CA ALA A 49 -34.82 -9.85 5.01
C ALA A 49 -33.46 -10.58 5.17
N ILE A 50 -32.62 -10.58 4.15
CA ILE A 50 -31.26 -11.14 4.24
C ILE A 50 -30.40 -10.34 5.21
N ASP A 51 -30.45 -9.02 5.19
CA ASP A 51 -29.68 -8.17 6.13
C ASP A 51 -30.10 -8.43 7.58
N ILE A 52 -31.41 -8.53 7.86
CA ILE A 52 -31.93 -8.91 9.17
C ILE A 52 -31.43 -10.31 9.59
N LEU A 53 -31.48 -11.29 8.69
CA LEU A 53 -31.01 -12.64 8.98
C LEU A 53 -29.52 -12.65 9.31
N ARG A 54 -28.70 -11.94 8.57
CA ARG A 54 -27.25 -11.82 8.82
C ARG A 54 -26.96 -11.26 10.21
N LEU A 55 -27.64 -10.19 10.58
CA LEU A 55 -27.48 -9.61 11.92
C LEU A 55 -27.89 -10.59 13.01
N LEU A 56 -29.03 -11.25 12.87
CA LEU A 56 -29.53 -12.20 13.88
C LEU A 56 -28.65 -13.45 13.99
N VAL A 57 -28.12 -13.97 12.88
CA VAL A 57 -27.22 -15.14 12.84
C VAL A 57 -25.83 -14.79 13.38
N SER A 58 -25.32 -13.59 13.11
CA SER A 58 -24.03 -13.14 13.67
C SER A 58 -24.04 -13.09 15.20
N ARG A 59 -25.21 -12.83 15.77
CA ARG A 59 -25.47 -12.76 17.22
C ARG A 59 -26.44 -13.85 17.68
N ALA A 60 -26.25 -15.06 17.16
CA ALA A 60 -27.09 -16.20 17.56
C ALA A 60 -27.02 -16.47 19.08
N GLY A 61 -28.16 -16.64 19.71
CA GLY A 61 -28.29 -16.78 21.14
C GLY A 61 -28.48 -15.47 21.92
N GLU A 62 -28.23 -14.31 21.28
CA GLU A 62 -28.43 -12.98 21.90
C GLU A 62 -29.75 -12.33 21.46
N VAL A 63 -30.29 -11.48 22.30
CA VAL A 63 -31.50 -10.69 21.98
C VAL A 63 -31.05 -9.40 21.29
N VAL A 64 -31.36 -9.26 20.01
CA VAL A 64 -31.05 -8.03 19.25
C VAL A 64 -32.24 -7.07 19.36
N PRO A 65 -32.05 -5.85 19.87
CA PRO A 65 -33.10 -4.84 20.03
C PRO A 65 -33.69 -4.41 18.68
N LYS A 66 -34.99 -4.07 18.66
CA LYS A 66 -35.70 -3.70 17.44
C LYS A 66 -35.11 -2.46 16.75
N ASN A 67 -34.71 -1.47 17.54
CA ASN A 67 -34.10 -0.24 17.04
C ASN A 67 -32.75 -0.52 16.39
N GLU A 68 -31.98 -1.49 16.88
CA GLU A 68 -30.71 -1.91 16.29
C GLU A 68 -30.93 -2.65 14.98
N ILE A 69 -31.93 -3.53 14.90
CA ILE A 69 -32.29 -4.21 13.63
C ILE A 69 -32.75 -3.19 12.59
N LEU A 70 -33.54 -2.21 12.98
CA LEU A 70 -34.01 -1.15 12.10
C LEU A 70 -32.85 -0.29 11.58
N SER A 71 -31.96 0.16 12.46
CA SER A 71 -30.79 0.96 12.06
C SER A 71 -29.83 0.20 11.15
N TYR A 72 -29.68 -1.10 11.36
CA TYR A 72 -28.84 -1.95 10.53
C TYR A 72 -29.44 -2.22 9.14
N ALA A 73 -30.69 -2.67 9.09
CA ALA A 73 -31.31 -3.06 7.82
C ALA A 73 -31.80 -1.86 6.98
N TRP A 74 -32.01 -0.67 7.56
CA TRP A 74 -32.47 0.53 6.86
C TRP A 74 -31.55 1.75 7.13
N SER A 75 -30.25 1.57 7.03
CA SER A 75 -29.27 2.63 7.28
C SER A 75 -29.70 4.00 6.73
N GLY A 76 -30.00 4.95 7.63
CA GLY A 76 -30.34 6.34 7.27
C GLY A 76 -31.79 6.64 6.90
N LEU A 77 -32.71 5.67 6.97
CA LEU A 77 -34.15 5.88 6.71
C LEU A 77 -34.95 5.70 8.03
N SER A 78 -35.85 6.63 8.32
CA SER A 78 -36.82 6.48 9.42
C SER A 78 -37.92 5.53 8.96
N VAL A 79 -37.98 4.33 9.54
CA VAL A 79 -38.94 3.29 9.17
C VAL A 79 -39.70 2.83 10.40
N GLU A 80 -41.00 2.64 10.24
CA GLU A 80 -41.88 2.18 11.32
C GLU A 80 -41.68 0.70 11.67
N GLU A 81 -41.88 0.31 12.92
CA GLU A 81 -41.73 -1.05 13.45
C GLU A 81 -42.58 -2.11 12.70
N ILE A 82 -43.62 -1.69 12.00
CA ILE A 82 -44.49 -2.54 11.18
C ILE A 82 -43.66 -3.18 10.04
N SER A 83 -42.75 -2.44 9.41
CA SER A 83 -41.88 -2.96 8.33
C SER A 83 -40.98 -4.08 8.83
N LEU A 84 -40.39 -3.94 10.01
CA LEU A 84 -39.59 -5.00 10.65
C LEU A 84 -40.40 -6.29 10.83
N ARG A 85 -41.63 -6.18 11.31
CA ARG A 85 -42.51 -7.34 11.53
C ARG A 85 -42.83 -8.09 10.22
N VAL A 86 -43.01 -7.36 9.13
CA VAL A 86 -43.27 -7.95 7.80
C VAL A 86 -42.07 -8.77 7.33
N HIS A 87 -40.85 -8.21 7.39
CA HIS A 87 -39.65 -8.91 6.95
C HIS A 87 -39.25 -10.07 7.88
N VAL A 88 -39.49 -9.97 9.18
CA VAL A 88 -39.31 -11.10 10.11
C VAL A 88 -40.32 -12.22 9.85
N ALA A 89 -41.55 -11.88 9.47
CA ALA A 89 -42.56 -12.88 9.06
C ALA A 89 -42.17 -13.57 7.75
N GLU A 90 -41.61 -12.81 6.78
CA GLU A 90 -41.05 -13.34 5.54
C GLU A 90 -39.89 -14.31 5.82
N LEU A 91 -38.98 -13.95 6.71
CA LEU A 91 -37.87 -14.80 7.15
C LEU A 91 -38.38 -16.10 7.78
N ARG A 92 -39.33 -16.01 8.72
CA ARG A 92 -39.89 -17.18 9.36
C ARG A 92 -40.56 -18.13 8.37
N LYS A 93 -41.27 -17.58 7.39
CA LYS A 93 -41.88 -18.36 6.32
C LYS A 93 -40.81 -19.06 5.46
N ALA A 94 -39.77 -18.36 5.09
CA ALA A 94 -38.68 -18.90 4.24
C ALA A 94 -37.85 -19.96 4.97
N LEU A 95 -37.60 -19.78 6.26
CA LEU A 95 -36.90 -20.74 7.10
C LEU A 95 -37.76 -21.93 7.55
N GLY A 96 -39.08 -21.87 7.34
CA GLY A 96 -40.02 -22.87 7.86
C GLY A 96 -40.12 -22.87 9.39
N ASP A 97 -39.94 -21.69 10.01
CA ASP A 97 -39.94 -21.49 11.46
C ASP A 97 -41.28 -21.89 12.08
N GLY A 98 -41.23 -22.80 13.03
CA GLY A 98 -42.46 -23.36 13.69
C GLY A 98 -43.04 -24.58 12.99
N LYS A 99 -42.49 -25.07 11.86
CA LYS A 99 -42.84 -26.36 11.27
C LYS A 99 -42.02 -27.48 11.91
N ASP A 100 -42.60 -28.60 12.15
CA ASP A 100 -41.97 -29.78 12.74
C ASP A 100 -41.22 -29.54 14.06
N GLY A 101 -41.68 -28.54 14.85
CA GLY A 101 -41.10 -28.20 16.15
C GLY A 101 -39.79 -27.38 16.09
N VAL A 102 -39.27 -27.08 14.90
CA VAL A 102 -38.00 -26.33 14.74
C VAL A 102 -38.29 -24.83 14.79
N ARG A 103 -37.54 -24.12 15.65
CA ARG A 103 -37.57 -22.65 15.74
C ARG A 103 -36.23 -22.05 15.42
N TYR A 104 -36.23 -21.00 14.57
CA TYR A 104 -35.05 -20.23 14.17
C TYR A 104 -35.02 -18.83 14.79
N ILE A 105 -36.17 -18.15 14.80
CA ILE A 105 -36.29 -16.77 15.26
C ILE A 105 -37.35 -16.64 16.33
N THR A 106 -36.96 -16.25 17.53
CA THR A 106 -37.89 -16.03 18.67
C THR A 106 -38.06 -14.53 18.92
N ASN A 107 -39.32 -14.11 19.11
CA ASN A 107 -39.64 -12.76 19.54
C ASN A 107 -39.60 -12.68 21.07
N ILE A 108 -38.81 -11.78 21.61
CA ILE A 108 -38.79 -11.48 23.05
C ILE A 108 -39.60 -10.19 23.27
N PRO A 109 -40.78 -10.30 23.91
CA PRO A 109 -41.67 -9.14 24.09
C PRO A 109 -40.92 -7.94 24.68
N SER A 110 -41.14 -6.76 24.13
CA SER A 110 -40.53 -5.49 24.53
C SER A 110 -39.02 -5.38 24.39
N ARG A 111 -38.28 -6.45 24.02
CA ARG A 111 -36.79 -6.46 23.93
C ARG A 111 -36.26 -6.58 22.51
N GLY A 112 -36.85 -7.42 21.67
CA GLY A 112 -36.32 -7.59 20.27
C GLY A 112 -36.53 -9.01 19.75
N TYR A 113 -35.63 -9.44 18.88
CA TYR A 113 -35.60 -10.77 18.27
C TYR A 113 -34.29 -11.50 18.58
N CYS A 114 -34.37 -12.83 18.74
CA CYS A 114 -33.22 -13.71 19.00
C CYS A 114 -33.21 -14.85 17.98
N PHE A 115 -32.04 -15.16 17.42
CA PHE A 115 -31.84 -16.35 16.61
C PHE A 115 -31.48 -17.51 17.56
N VAL A 116 -32.29 -18.54 17.58
CA VAL A 116 -32.21 -19.62 18.61
C VAL A 116 -31.73 -20.96 18.09
N ALA A 117 -31.55 -21.09 16.76
CA ALA A 117 -31.03 -22.34 16.21
C ALA A 117 -29.48 -22.38 16.38
N PRO A 118 -28.91 -23.59 16.59
CA PRO A 118 -27.46 -23.73 16.70
C PRO A 118 -26.80 -23.38 15.36
N VAL A 119 -25.84 -22.47 15.42
CA VAL A 119 -25.08 -21.98 14.27
C VAL A 119 -23.71 -22.64 14.28
N ARG A 120 -23.36 -23.30 13.17
CA ARG A 120 -22.02 -23.85 12.93
C ARG A 120 -21.27 -22.91 12.02
N ARG A 121 -20.14 -22.38 12.50
CA ARG A 121 -19.18 -21.65 11.67
C ARG A 121 -18.26 -22.69 11.06
N GLY A 122 -18.17 -22.76 9.73
CA GLY A 122 -17.43 -23.81 9.04
C GLY A 122 -15.93 -23.72 9.33
N GLU A 123 -15.41 -24.71 10.07
CA GLU A 123 -14.04 -25.13 9.93
C GLU A 123 -13.90 -25.87 8.61
N ARG A 124 -12.89 -25.56 7.82
CA ARG A 124 -12.59 -26.24 6.57
C ARG A 124 -12.36 -27.74 6.82
N ALA A 125 -13.32 -28.59 6.44
CA ALA A 125 -13.14 -30.02 6.35
C ALA A 125 -12.12 -30.31 5.25
N GLY A 126 -11.03 -30.99 5.61
CA GLY A 126 -9.96 -31.37 4.68
C GLY A 126 -10.42 -32.35 3.61
N LEU A 127 -10.11 -32.01 2.36
CA LEU A 127 -9.98 -32.93 1.24
C LEU A 127 -8.53 -32.87 0.76
N PRO A 128 -7.95 -33.94 0.18
CA PRO A 128 -6.51 -34.07 -0.03
C PRO A 128 -6.00 -33.06 -1.04
N VAL A 129 -4.96 -32.35 -0.63
CA VAL A 129 -4.28 -31.26 -1.33
C VAL A 129 -3.52 -31.79 -2.54
N PRO A 130 -3.81 -31.35 -3.78
CA PRO A 130 -2.79 -31.20 -4.79
C PRO A 130 -1.97 -29.95 -4.40
N ALA A 131 -0.68 -30.01 -4.56
CA ALA A 131 0.27 -28.96 -4.18
C ALA A 131 -0.23 -27.58 -4.62
N SER A 132 -0.81 -26.84 -3.69
CA SER A 132 -1.37 -25.52 -3.91
C SER A 132 -0.29 -24.47 -3.73
N ARG A 133 -0.09 -23.72 -4.79
CA ARG A 133 0.52 -22.41 -4.77
C ARG A 133 -0.27 -21.55 -3.80
N SER A 134 0.37 -21.08 -2.75
CA SER A 134 -0.18 -20.10 -1.81
C SER A 134 -0.48 -18.79 -2.56
N PRO A 135 -1.62 -18.13 -2.35
CA PRO A 135 -1.81 -16.76 -2.80
C PRO A 135 -1.02 -15.85 -1.87
N GLU A 136 0.25 -15.63 -2.19
CA GLU A 136 1.06 -14.58 -1.58
C GLU A 136 0.81 -13.30 -2.37
N THR A 137 0.53 -12.23 -1.66
CA THR A 137 0.19 -10.87 -2.10
C THR A 137 -1.27 -10.61 -2.45
N SER A 138 -2.10 -10.35 -1.45
CA SER A 138 -3.23 -9.46 -1.68
C SER A 138 -2.74 -8.02 -1.44
N ALA A 139 -2.20 -7.40 -2.48
CA ALA A 139 -2.34 -5.95 -2.65
C ALA A 139 -3.83 -5.61 -2.47
N PRO A 140 -4.21 -4.41 -2.00
CA PRO A 140 -5.61 -4.01 -2.04
C PRO A 140 -6.11 -4.25 -3.45
N PRO A 141 -7.36 -4.77 -3.64
CA PRO A 141 -7.84 -5.06 -4.98
C PRO A 141 -7.64 -3.79 -5.81
N PRO A 142 -7.00 -3.89 -6.99
CA PRO A 142 -6.75 -2.74 -7.83
C PRO A 142 -8.09 -2.06 -8.04
N SER A 143 -8.16 -0.76 -7.77
CA SER A 143 -9.36 0.03 -8.04
C SER A 143 -9.47 0.18 -9.55
N LEU A 144 -10.14 -0.78 -10.18
CA LEU A 144 -10.44 -0.69 -11.60
C LEU A 144 -11.37 0.51 -11.82
N PRO A 145 -11.23 1.24 -12.95
CA PRO A 145 -12.18 2.27 -13.32
C PRO A 145 -13.60 1.72 -13.37
N HIS A 146 -14.59 2.56 -13.08
CA HIS A 146 -15.99 2.14 -13.17
C HIS A 146 -16.30 1.58 -14.56
N ARG A 147 -16.85 0.36 -14.59
CA ARG A 147 -17.41 -0.20 -15.83
C ARG A 147 -18.67 0.57 -16.19
N LEU A 148 -18.81 0.94 -17.45
CA LEU A 148 -20.08 1.47 -17.94
C LEU A 148 -21.12 0.35 -17.92
N ASP A 149 -22.31 0.63 -17.39
CA ASP A 149 -23.42 -0.33 -17.30
C ASP A 149 -23.82 -0.87 -18.69
N ARG A 150 -23.62 -0.07 -19.73
CA ARG A 150 -23.90 -0.45 -21.12
C ARG A 150 -22.90 0.21 -22.07
N MET A 151 -22.20 -0.64 -22.82
CA MET A 151 -21.29 -0.21 -23.89
C MET A 151 -21.97 -0.52 -25.24
N VAL A 152 -22.06 0.50 -26.12
CA VAL A 152 -22.79 0.37 -27.38
C VAL A 152 -21.83 -0.06 -28.50
N GLY A 153 -22.08 -1.24 -29.12
CA GLY A 153 -21.39 -1.70 -30.33
C GLY A 153 -19.90 -1.98 -30.17
N ARG A 154 -19.44 -2.38 -28.98
CA ARG A 154 -18.03 -2.68 -28.69
C ARG A 154 -17.78 -4.05 -28.07
N ASP A 155 -18.81 -4.83 -27.82
CA ASP A 155 -18.69 -6.16 -27.19
C ASP A 155 -17.79 -7.09 -28.00
N ASP A 156 -17.94 -7.14 -29.32
CA ASP A 156 -17.09 -7.92 -30.23
C ASP A 156 -15.63 -7.47 -30.18
N VAL A 157 -15.38 -6.14 -30.06
CA VAL A 157 -14.05 -5.58 -29.97
C VAL A 157 -13.36 -6.01 -28.68
N VAL A 158 -14.09 -5.99 -27.54
CA VAL A 158 -13.57 -6.45 -26.26
C VAL A 158 -13.25 -7.95 -26.31
N ALA A 159 -14.12 -8.77 -26.88
CA ALA A 159 -13.90 -10.22 -27.04
C ALA A 159 -12.67 -10.53 -27.95
N GLN A 160 -12.51 -9.78 -29.06
CA GLN A 160 -11.35 -9.93 -29.92
C GLN A 160 -10.06 -9.51 -29.22
N LEU A 161 -10.07 -8.39 -28.48
CA LEU A 161 -8.94 -7.90 -27.68
C LEU A 161 -8.56 -8.91 -26.59
N ALA A 162 -9.54 -9.47 -25.88
CA ALA A 162 -9.32 -10.50 -24.88
C ALA A 162 -8.58 -11.71 -25.48
N THR A 163 -9.04 -12.18 -26.64
CA THR A 163 -8.43 -13.30 -27.34
C THR A 163 -6.99 -12.99 -27.77
N ARG A 164 -6.76 -11.80 -28.36
CA ARG A 164 -5.41 -11.36 -28.75
C ARG A 164 -4.48 -11.22 -27.56
N LEU A 165 -4.94 -10.57 -26.49
CA LEU A 165 -4.13 -10.32 -25.32
C LEU A 165 -3.65 -11.62 -24.65
N LEU A 166 -4.51 -12.64 -24.61
CA LEU A 166 -4.15 -13.97 -24.09
C LEU A 166 -3.14 -14.71 -24.98
N ARG A 167 -3.17 -14.48 -26.30
CA ARG A 167 -2.27 -15.11 -27.26
C ARG A 167 -0.93 -14.37 -27.34
N ASP A 168 -0.98 -13.06 -27.49
CA ASP A 168 0.16 -12.24 -27.89
C ASP A 168 0.83 -11.55 -26.67
N ARG A 169 0.15 -11.52 -25.53
CA ARG A 169 0.59 -10.95 -24.26
C ARG A 169 0.83 -9.43 -24.26
N PHE A 170 1.13 -8.81 -25.38
CA PHE A 170 1.34 -7.38 -25.47
C PHE A 170 0.52 -6.78 -26.60
N VAL A 171 -0.50 -6.01 -26.26
CA VAL A 171 -1.41 -5.37 -27.23
C VAL A 171 -1.48 -3.88 -26.96
N THR A 172 -1.26 -3.08 -28.01
CA THR A 172 -1.49 -1.64 -27.98
C THR A 172 -2.79 -1.29 -28.69
N LEU A 173 -3.78 -0.80 -27.95
CA LEU A 173 -5.04 -0.30 -28.48
C LEU A 173 -4.83 1.12 -29.02
N ARG A 174 -4.67 1.25 -30.34
CA ARG A 174 -4.38 2.51 -31.02
C ARG A 174 -5.64 3.14 -31.59
N GLY A 175 -5.71 4.46 -31.53
CA GLY A 175 -6.79 5.23 -32.19
C GLY A 175 -6.83 6.69 -31.77
N PRO A 176 -7.61 7.54 -32.47
CA PRO A 176 -7.70 8.96 -32.16
C PRO A 176 -8.29 9.23 -30.77
N GLY A 177 -8.10 10.47 -30.29
CA GLY A 177 -8.72 10.93 -29.04
C GLY A 177 -10.25 10.85 -29.12
N GLY A 178 -10.90 10.49 -27.99
CA GLY A 178 -12.36 10.44 -27.91
C GLY A 178 -13.04 9.24 -28.59
N ILE A 179 -12.28 8.28 -29.17
CA ILE A 179 -12.86 7.11 -29.86
C ILE A 179 -13.35 6.02 -28.88
N GLY A 180 -12.94 6.10 -27.60
CA GLY A 180 -13.35 5.16 -26.55
C GLY A 180 -12.28 4.15 -26.14
N LYS A 181 -10.97 4.40 -26.36
CA LYS A 181 -9.86 3.50 -25.96
C LYS A 181 -9.89 3.15 -24.46
N THR A 182 -9.91 4.14 -23.60
CA THR A 182 -9.97 3.99 -22.14
C THR A 182 -11.18 3.19 -21.69
N THR A 183 -12.34 3.44 -22.30
CA THR A 183 -13.59 2.72 -22.02
C THR A 183 -13.47 1.23 -22.32
N ILE A 184 -12.90 0.90 -23.49
CA ILE A 184 -12.68 -0.50 -23.91
C ILE A 184 -11.62 -1.17 -23.01
N ALA A 185 -10.53 -0.45 -22.69
CA ALA A 185 -9.49 -0.97 -21.80
C ALA A 185 -10.04 -1.27 -20.39
N ALA A 186 -10.90 -0.38 -19.86
CA ALA A 186 -11.57 -0.61 -18.58
C ALA A 186 -12.52 -1.81 -18.63
N ALA A 187 -13.34 -1.94 -19.67
CA ALA A 187 -14.24 -3.08 -19.85
C ALA A 187 -13.45 -4.39 -19.94
N LEU A 188 -12.38 -4.42 -20.75
CA LEU A 188 -11.50 -5.57 -20.88
C LEU A 188 -10.83 -5.94 -19.54
N ALA A 189 -10.37 -4.93 -18.79
CA ALA A 189 -9.78 -5.15 -17.47
C ALA A 189 -10.74 -5.88 -16.53
N HIS A 190 -12.01 -5.47 -16.49
CA HIS A 190 -13.05 -6.16 -15.72
C HIS A 190 -13.30 -7.59 -16.19
N ASP A 191 -13.43 -7.80 -17.51
CA ASP A 191 -13.68 -9.11 -18.09
C ASP A 191 -12.51 -10.09 -17.90
N MET A 192 -11.30 -9.57 -17.71
CA MET A 192 -10.09 -10.38 -17.51
C MET A 192 -9.78 -10.68 -16.05
N CYS A 193 -10.50 -10.11 -15.07
CA CYS A 193 -10.25 -10.32 -13.64
C CYS A 193 -10.20 -11.81 -13.27
N ASP A 194 -11.18 -12.60 -13.70
CA ASP A 194 -11.22 -14.03 -13.37
C ASP A 194 -10.07 -14.81 -14.03
N ARG A 195 -9.61 -14.37 -15.19
CA ARG A 195 -8.53 -15.01 -15.94
C ARG A 195 -7.16 -14.81 -15.32
N PHE A 196 -6.97 -13.66 -14.63
CA PHE A 196 -5.74 -13.32 -13.93
C PHE A 196 -5.91 -13.42 -12.40
N GLU A 197 -6.90 -14.17 -11.91
CA GLU A 197 -7.12 -14.45 -10.49
C GLU A 197 -7.21 -13.16 -9.63
N GLY A 198 -7.80 -12.11 -10.21
CA GLY A 198 -7.90 -10.79 -9.60
C GLY A 198 -6.66 -9.89 -9.73
N SER A 199 -5.58 -10.38 -10.34
CA SER A 199 -4.34 -9.62 -10.52
C SER A 199 -4.38 -8.76 -11.79
N VAL A 200 -5.26 -7.75 -11.83
CA VAL A 200 -5.38 -6.78 -12.94
C VAL A 200 -5.08 -5.40 -12.40
N HIS A 201 -4.06 -4.73 -12.95
CA HIS A 201 -3.66 -3.38 -12.55
C HIS A 201 -3.94 -2.38 -13.66
N PHE A 202 -4.79 -1.40 -13.40
CA PHE A 202 -5.12 -0.33 -14.32
C PHE A 202 -4.41 0.97 -13.91
N LEU A 203 -3.56 1.46 -14.80
CA LEU A 203 -2.77 2.67 -14.58
C LEU A 203 -3.13 3.74 -15.59
N GLU A 204 -3.60 4.84 -15.08
CA GLU A 204 -3.91 6.00 -15.86
C GLU A 204 -2.69 6.93 -15.92
N LEU A 205 -2.03 6.98 -17.08
CA LEU A 205 -0.81 7.76 -17.27
C LEU A 205 -1.10 9.20 -17.74
N GLY A 206 -2.32 9.47 -18.20
CA GLY A 206 -2.75 10.80 -18.67
C GLY A 206 -2.40 11.98 -17.76
N PRO A 207 -2.47 11.86 -16.43
CA PRO A 207 -2.08 12.92 -15.50
C PRO A 207 -0.58 13.16 -15.35
N LEU A 208 0.30 12.24 -15.82
CA LEU A 208 1.75 12.39 -15.69
C LEU A 208 2.25 13.46 -16.66
N GLN A 209 3.03 14.41 -16.14
CA GLN A 209 3.69 15.44 -16.97
C GLN A 209 5.17 15.15 -17.20
N ASP A 210 5.78 14.33 -16.34
CA ASP A 210 7.19 13.95 -16.42
C ASP A 210 7.27 12.45 -16.72
N ALA A 211 7.88 12.12 -17.85
CA ALA A 211 8.08 10.75 -18.29
C ALA A 211 8.95 9.93 -17.30
N ALA A 212 9.89 10.57 -16.59
CA ALA A 212 10.72 9.91 -15.58
C ALA A 212 9.92 9.29 -14.43
N LEU A 213 8.67 9.73 -14.22
CA LEU A 213 7.78 9.22 -13.17
C LEU A 213 6.98 7.97 -13.58
N VAL A 214 7.07 7.51 -14.82
CA VAL A 214 6.32 6.33 -15.30
C VAL A 214 6.66 5.11 -14.46
N ALA A 215 7.94 4.78 -14.32
CA ALA A 215 8.36 3.59 -13.57
C ALA A 215 7.96 3.67 -12.08
N SER A 216 8.14 4.81 -11.43
CA SER A 216 7.71 4.97 -10.03
C SER A 216 6.20 4.86 -9.85
N THR A 217 5.42 5.35 -10.82
CA THR A 217 3.95 5.22 -10.81
C THR A 217 3.50 3.78 -10.98
N VAL A 218 4.12 3.04 -11.91
CA VAL A 218 3.87 1.60 -12.10
C VAL A 218 4.24 0.82 -10.83
N ALA A 219 5.39 1.10 -10.24
CA ALA A 219 5.82 0.47 -9.01
C ALA A 219 4.81 0.69 -7.86
N ALA A 220 4.37 1.93 -7.67
CA ALA A 220 3.38 2.26 -6.64
C ALA A 220 2.04 1.54 -6.84
N ALA A 221 1.56 1.46 -8.09
CA ALA A 221 0.32 0.74 -8.41
C ALA A 221 0.43 -0.78 -8.20
N LEU A 222 1.64 -1.33 -8.33
CA LEU A 222 1.95 -2.71 -8.00
C LEU A 222 2.20 -2.93 -6.50
N GLY A 223 2.13 -1.88 -5.69
CA GLY A 223 2.43 -1.95 -4.25
C GLY A 223 3.92 -2.13 -3.94
N LEU A 224 4.81 -1.79 -4.89
CA LEU A 224 6.25 -1.88 -4.72
C LEU A 224 6.78 -0.63 -4.02
N VAL A 225 7.54 -0.83 -2.98
CA VAL A 225 8.35 0.22 -2.38
C VAL A 225 9.71 0.19 -3.10
N VAL A 226 9.94 1.15 -3.98
CA VAL A 226 11.18 1.21 -4.76
C VAL A 226 12.25 1.91 -3.94
N HIS A 227 13.31 1.18 -3.62
CA HIS A 227 14.42 1.65 -2.77
C HIS A 227 15.70 1.98 -3.57
N HIS A 228 15.66 1.93 -4.90
CA HIS A 228 16.83 2.13 -5.77
C HIS A 228 16.61 3.24 -6.81
N ASN A 229 17.74 3.72 -7.36
CA ASN A 229 17.75 4.61 -8.52
C ASN A 229 17.29 3.93 -9.83
N ASP A 230 16.89 2.64 -9.77
CA ASP A 230 16.34 1.88 -10.90
C ASP A 230 14.97 1.28 -10.57
N PRO A 231 13.89 2.08 -10.66
CA PRO A 231 12.53 1.59 -10.49
C PRO A 231 12.13 0.56 -11.56
N ALA A 232 12.64 0.68 -12.77
CA ALA A 232 12.30 -0.20 -13.88
C ALA A 232 12.82 -1.63 -13.63
N GLY A 233 14.07 -1.79 -13.21
CA GLY A 233 14.64 -3.09 -12.86
C GLY A 233 13.90 -3.74 -11.69
N SER A 234 13.47 -2.97 -10.68
CA SER A 234 12.68 -3.46 -9.54
C SER A 234 11.31 -3.99 -9.99
N ILE A 235 10.61 -3.28 -10.90
CA ILE A 235 9.34 -3.71 -11.48
C ILE A 235 9.51 -5.02 -12.24
N VAL A 236 10.51 -5.11 -13.10
CA VAL A 236 10.77 -6.31 -13.92
C VAL A 236 11.08 -7.52 -13.03
N ASN A 237 11.91 -7.36 -12.02
CA ASN A 237 12.22 -8.42 -11.06
C ASN A 237 10.97 -8.90 -10.31
N PHE A 238 10.11 -7.97 -9.87
CA PHE A 238 8.83 -8.29 -9.24
C PHE A 238 7.95 -9.12 -10.16
N LEU A 239 7.88 -8.73 -11.42
CA LEU A 239 6.95 -9.32 -12.40
C LEU A 239 7.39 -10.67 -12.95
N ARG A 240 8.67 -11.06 -12.85
CA ARG A 240 9.22 -12.31 -13.42
C ARG A 240 8.47 -13.58 -13.02
N GLY A 241 7.97 -13.66 -11.79
CA GLY A 241 7.24 -14.84 -11.30
C GLY A 241 5.74 -14.66 -11.20
N GLN A 242 5.21 -13.52 -11.66
CA GLN A 242 3.81 -13.15 -11.51
C GLN A 242 3.00 -13.48 -12.77
N ARG A 243 1.70 -13.70 -12.55
CA ARG A 243 0.71 -13.81 -13.62
C ARG A 243 -0.31 -12.69 -13.43
N LEU A 244 -0.20 -11.62 -14.20
CA LEU A 244 -1.09 -10.46 -14.08
C LEU A 244 -1.32 -9.76 -15.42
N LEU A 245 -2.34 -8.91 -15.45
CA LEU A 245 -2.61 -7.98 -16.52
C LEU A 245 -2.24 -6.56 -16.07
N LEU A 246 -1.35 -5.92 -16.82
CA LEU A 246 -0.98 -4.52 -16.67
C LEU A 246 -1.66 -3.70 -17.76
N VAL A 247 -2.55 -2.79 -17.39
CA VAL A 247 -3.20 -1.86 -18.31
C VAL A 247 -2.58 -0.49 -18.13
N LEU A 248 -1.96 0.03 -19.20
CA LEU A 248 -1.30 1.33 -19.28
C LEU A 248 -2.16 2.25 -20.15
N ASP A 249 -2.91 3.14 -19.55
CA ASP A 249 -3.85 4.00 -20.27
C ASP A 249 -3.30 5.39 -20.56
N SER A 250 -3.54 5.91 -21.77
CA SER A 250 -3.11 7.25 -22.25
C SER A 250 -1.59 7.43 -22.29
N CYS A 251 -0.88 6.56 -23.02
CA CYS A 251 0.59 6.53 -23.08
C CYS A 251 1.24 7.60 -23.97
N GLU A 252 0.48 8.29 -24.81
CA GLU A 252 1.00 9.10 -25.92
C GLU A 252 1.97 10.22 -25.54
N HIS A 253 1.90 10.77 -24.33
CA HIS A 253 2.75 11.89 -23.88
C HIS A 253 4.00 11.44 -23.08
N VAL A 254 4.06 10.16 -22.73
CA VAL A 254 5.18 9.53 -22.00
C VAL A 254 5.66 8.26 -22.71
N ILE A 255 5.50 8.24 -24.04
CA ILE A 255 5.60 7.03 -24.85
C ILE A 255 6.97 6.35 -24.77
N ASP A 256 8.07 7.11 -24.77
CA ASP A 256 9.43 6.56 -24.76
C ASP A 256 9.73 5.79 -23.46
N GLU A 257 9.27 6.28 -22.31
CA GLU A 257 9.45 5.60 -21.02
C GLU A 257 8.56 4.38 -20.90
N VAL A 258 7.30 4.50 -21.34
CA VAL A 258 6.37 3.37 -21.38
C VAL A 258 6.91 2.29 -22.30
N ALA A 259 7.43 2.66 -23.46
CA ALA A 259 8.03 1.74 -24.44
C ALA A 259 9.19 0.96 -23.82
N ARG A 260 10.16 1.63 -23.20
CA ARG A 260 11.30 0.99 -22.53
C ARG A 260 10.86 0.02 -21.41
N LEU A 261 9.94 0.46 -20.57
CA LEU A 261 9.44 -0.35 -19.47
C LEU A 261 8.65 -1.57 -19.98
N ALA A 262 7.73 -1.36 -20.93
CA ALA A 262 6.90 -2.42 -21.49
C ALA A 262 7.74 -3.48 -22.21
N GLU A 263 8.75 -3.07 -22.96
CA GLU A 263 9.68 -3.99 -23.62
C GLU A 263 10.47 -4.84 -22.63
N ALA A 264 10.98 -4.22 -21.56
CA ALA A 264 11.70 -4.94 -20.50
C ALA A 264 10.79 -5.96 -19.81
N ILE A 265 9.54 -5.57 -19.47
CA ILE A 265 8.54 -6.47 -18.87
C ILE A 265 8.21 -7.62 -19.83
N TYR A 266 7.98 -7.32 -21.12
CA TYR A 266 7.64 -8.34 -22.11
C TYR A 266 8.74 -9.40 -22.27
N ARG A 267 10.00 -9.00 -22.27
CA ARG A 267 11.16 -9.90 -22.40
C ARG A 267 11.38 -10.75 -21.17
N GLU A 268 11.28 -10.17 -19.98
CA GLU A 268 11.76 -10.78 -18.76
C GLU A 268 10.65 -11.36 -17.85
N ALA A 269 9.39 -10.97 -18.06
CA ALA A 269 8.24 -11.42 -17.26
C ALA A 269 7.19 -12.17 -18.12
N PRO A 270 7.43 -13.45 -18.47
CA PRO A 270 6.60 -14.20 -19.42
C PRO A 270 5.16 -14.45 -18.94
N GLY A 271 4.87 -14.30 -17.64
CA GLY A 271 3.52 -14.43 -17.07
C GLY A 271 2.67 -13.17 -17.15
N VAL A 272 3.26 -12.03 -17.52
CA VAL A 272 2.59 -10.73 -17.56
C VAL A 272 2.01 -10.45 -18.94
N ALA A 273 0.75 -10.02 -18.97
CA ALA A 273 0.11 -9.47 -20.16
C ALA A 273 0.08 -7.92 -20.04
N ILE A 274 0.31 -7.24 -21.16
CA ILE A 274 0.34 -5.76 -21.22
C ILE A 274 -0.73 -5.29 -22.20
N LEU A 275 -1.60 -4.40 -21.75
CA LEU A 275 -2.51 -3.64 -22.61
C LEU A 275 -2.13 -2.17 -22.51
N ALA A 276 -1.66 -1.58 -23.58
CA ALA A 276 -1.41 -0.14 -23.66
C ALA A 276 -2.53 0.54 -24.46
N THR A 277 -2.93 1.75 -24.09
CA THR A 277 -3.74 2.62 -24.93
C THR A 277 -2.94 3.84 -25.37
N SER A 278 -2.95 4.15 -26.66
CA SER A 278 -2.19 5.27 -27.20
C SER A 278 -2.80 5.80 -28.49
N ARG A 279 -2.39 6.99 -28.91
CA ARG A 279 -2.69 7.53 -30.25
C ARG A 279 -1.70 7.01 -31.30
N GLU A 280 -0.55 6.58 -30.90
CA GLU A 280 0.51 6.04 -31.76
C GLU A 280 1.08 4.74 -31.17
N SER A 281 1.85 4.01 -31.95
CA SER A 281 2.47 2.75 -31.52
C SER A 281 3.67 3.01 -30.63
N LEU A 282 3.96 2.11 -29.69
CA LEU A 282 5.14 2.17 -28.85
C LEU A 282 6.42 1.79 -29.61
N LEU A 283 6.29 1.03 -30.72
CA LEU A 283 7.39 0.60 -31.59
C LEU A 283 8.43 -0.27 -30.87
N VAL A 284 7.99 -1.20 -30.06
CA VAL A 284 8.82 -2.09 -29.25
C VAL A 284 8.60 -3.57 -29.59
N GLU A 285 9.54 -4.41 -29.16
CA GLU A 285 9.47 -5.85 -29.40
C GLU A 285 8.25 -6.48 -28.73
N GLY A 286 7.55 -7.34 -29.46
CA GLY A 286 6.36 -8.05 -28.98
C GLY A 286 5.06 -7.26 -29.07
N GLU A 287 5.12 -5.96 -29.36
CA GLU A 287 3.91 -5.13 -29.50
C GLU A 287 3.02 -5.63 -30.65
N GLN A 288 1.76 -5.88 -30.36
CA GLN A 288 0.71 -6.12 -31.35
C GLN A 288 -0.25 -4.95 -31.38
N ILE A 289 -0.36 -4.29 -32.52
CA ILE A 289 -1.23 -3.13 -32.66
C ILE A 289 -2.66 -3.59 -32.95
N PHE A 290 -3.59 -3.10 -32.15
CA PHE A 290 -5.02 -3.21 -32.41
C PHE A 290 -5.57 -1.83 -32.75
N GLU A 291 -5.86 -1.61 -34.03
CA GLU A 291 -6.45 -0.34 -34.49
C GLU A 291 -7.93 -0.28 -34.12
N LEU A 292 -8.32 0.68 -33.28
CA LEU A 292 -9.70 0.87 -32.89
C LEU A 292 -10.43 1.66 -33.98
N ALA A 293 -11.29 1.00 -34.71
CA ALA A 293 -12.15 1.65 -35.69
C ALA A 293 -13.22 2.53 -35.02
N PRO A 294 -13.70 3.60 -35.69
CA PRO A 294 -14.88 4.34 -35.28
C PRO A 294 -16.12 3.44 -35.11
N LEU A 295 -17.11 3.93 -34.38
CA LEU A 295 -18.41 3.26 -34.32
C LEU A 295 -19.04 3.20 -35.70
N PRO A 296 -19.48 2.01 -36.17
CA PRO A 296 -20.19 1.89 -37.44
C PRO A 296 -21.42 2.80 -37.47
N GLY A 297 -21.47 3.64 -38.48
CA GLY A 297 -22.64 4.50 -38.77
C GLY A 297 -23.43 4.01 -39.96
N PRO A 298 -24.67 4.46 -40.14
CA PRO A 298 -25.52 4.11 -41.28
C PRO A 298 -24.93 4.68 -42.60
N PRO A 299 -25.07 3.96 -43.71
CA PRO A 299 -24.61 4.42 -45.02
C PRO A 299 -25.38 5.68 -45.46
N GLN A 300 -24.65 6.63 -46.06
CA GLN A 300 -25.23 7.96 -46.43
C GLN A 300 -26.23 7.92 -47.58
N ASP A 301 -26.12 6.91 -48.42
CA ASP A 301 -26.89 6.79 -49.67
C ASP A 301 -28.09 5.85 -49.56
N ALA A 302 -28.39 5.25 -48.40
CA ALA A 302 -29.48 4.32 -48.23
C ALA A 302 -30.71 5.01 -47.60
N ARG A 303 -31.89 4.71 -48.13
CA ARG A 303 -33.16 5.04 -47.47
C ARG A 303 -33.45 3.97 -46.42
N LEU A 304 -33.29 4.34 -45.18
CA LEU A 304 -33.46 3.43 -44.05
C LEU A 304 -34.62 3.91 -43.19
N THR A 305 -35.32 2.98 -42.59
CA THR A 305 -36.27 3.24 -41.49
C THR A 305 -35.50 3.60 -40.23
N VAL A 306 -36.11 4.25 -39.25
CA VAL A 306 -35.49 4.51 -37.93
C VAL A 306 -35.02 3.24 -37.27
N GLY A 307 -35.80 2.14 -37.35
CA GLY A 307 -35.39 0.84 -36.82
C GLY A 307 -34.07 0.37 -37.40
N GLU A 308 -33.91 0.42 -38.72
CA GLU A 308 -32.66 0.03 -39.41
C GLU A 308 -31.51 0.99 -39.11
N VAL A 309 -31.74 2.27 -38.93
CA VAL A 309 -30.74 3.26 -38.54
C VAL A 309 -30.25 2.97 -37.10
N LEU A 310 -31.11 2.55 -36.20
CA LEU A 310 -30.78 2.22 -34.83
C LEU A 310 -30.02 0.88 -34.65
N ASP A 311 -29.96 0.04 -35.65
CA ASP A 311 -29.09 -1.13 -35.67
C ASP A 311 -27.60 -0.73 -35.73
N TYR A 312 -27.30 0.47 -36.21
CA TYR A 312 -25.94 0.99 -36.26
C TYR A 312 -25.51 1.58 -34.91
N PRO A 313 -24.37 1.14 -34.35
CA PRO A 313 -23.89 1.58 -33.05
C PRO A 313 -23.76 3.10 -32.89
N ALA A 314 -23.32 3.82 -33.90
CA ALA A 314 -23.18 5.29 -33.86
C ALA A 314 -24.54 5.97 -33.64
N ALA A 315 -25.57 5.54 -34.38
CA ALA A 315 -26.92 6.08 -34.27
C ALA A 315 -27.56 5.70 -32.92
N ARG A 316 -27.40 4.45 -32.52
CA ARG A 316 -27.91 3.97 -31.25
C ARG A 316 -27.29 4.73 -30.06
N LEU A 317 -25.96 4.95 -30.07
CA LEU A 317 -25.29 5.76 -29.05
C LEU A 317 -25.83 7.20 -29.04
N PHE A 318 -26.01 7.78 -30.20
CA PHE A 318 -26.56 9.14 -30.34
C PHE A 318 -27.94 9.25 -29.68
N VAL A 319 -28.85 8.34 -30.04
CA VAL A 319 -30.22 8.33 -29.51
C VAL A 319 -30.26 8.03 -28.01
N ASP A 320 -29.53 7.03 -27.56
CA ASP A 320 -29.42 6.70 -26.12
C ASP A 320 -28.95 7.93 -25.30
N ARG A 321 -27.96 8.66 -25.79
CA ARG A 321 -27.45 9.88 -25.15
C ARG A 321 -28.39 11.09 -25.27
N ALA A 322 -29.07 11.25 -26.40
CA ALA A 322 -30.09 12.32 -26.58
C ALA A 322 -31.25 12.13 -25.59
N VAL A 323 -31.73 10.91 -25.43
CA VAL A 323 -32.78 10.54 -24.46
C VAL A 323 -32.30 10.80 -23.03
N ALA A 324 -31.08 10.37 -22.69
CA ALA A 324 -30.48 10.61 -21.38
C ALA A 324 -30.28 12.12 -21.07
N ALA A 325 -30.09 12.93 -22.11
CA ALA A 325 -29.99 14.40 -22.01
C ALA A 325 -31.35 15.13 -22.04
N GLY A 326 -32.45 14.39 -22.03
CA GLY A 326 -33.81 14.98 -21.89
C GLY A 326 -34.58 15.11 -23.19
N HIS A 327 -34.14 14.58 -24.31
CA HIS A 327 -34.95 14.48 -25.52
C HIS A 327 -36.14 13.56 -25.27
N ARG A 328 -37.36 14.04 -25.44
CA ARG A 328 -38.61 13.31 -25.14
C ARG A 328 -39.46 13.01 -26.36
N ASP A 329 -39.12 13.60 -27.50
CA ASP A 329 -39.89 13.42 -28.71
C ASP A 329 -39.61 12.05 -29.32
N ALA A 330 -40.63 11.38 -29.78
CA ALA A 330 -40.50 10.11 -30.46
C ALA A 330 -39.75 10.32 -31.78
N ILE A 331 -38.67 9.63 -31.98
CA ILE A 331 -37.91 9.60 -33.23
C ILE A 331 -38.67 8.71 -34.20
N THR A 332 -39.06 9.31 -35.36
CA THR A 332 -39.90 8.68 -36.37
C THR A 332 -39.09 8.37 -37.64
N ASP A 333 -39.71 7.65 -38.59
CA ASP A 333 -39.06 7.38 -39.88
C ASP A 333 -38.72 8.64 -40.69
N GLU A 334 -39.44 9.76 -40.44
CA GLU A 334 -39.08 11.04 -41.03
C GLU A 334 -37.77 11.64 -40.53
N ASP A 335 -37.29 11.16 -39.37
CA ASP A 335 -36.04 11.61 -38.77
C ASP A 335 -34.84 10.70 -39.15
N ALA A 336 -35.09 9.58 -39.84
CA ALA A 336 -34.07 8.63 -40.23
C ALA A 336 -32.96 9.28 -41.06
N ASP A 337 -33.30 10.03 -42.09
CA ASP A 337 -32.34 10.75 -42.95
C ASP A 337 -31.52 11.78 -42.16
N VAL A 338 -32.16 12.43 -41.18
CA VAL A 338 -31.48 13.39 -40.28
C VAL A 338 -30.44 12.69 -39.40
N LEU A 339 -30.79 11.55 -38.83
CA LEU A 339 -29.86 10.74 -38.03
C LEU A 339 -28.69 10.24 -38.87
N VAL A 340 -28.95 9.76 -40.10
CA VAL A 340 -27.90 9.33 -41.03
C VAL A 340 -26.90 10.46 -41.28
N ARG A 341 -27.40 11.67 -41.59
CA ARG A 341 -26.57 12.85 -41.79
C ARG A 341 -25.75 13.23 -40.56
N ILE A 342 -26.38 13.27 -39.38
CA ILE A 342 -25.67 13.55 -38.10
C ILE A 342 -24.56 12.56 -37.86
N CYS A 343 -24.84 11.25 -37.94
CA CYS A 343 -23.85 10.20 -37.73
C CYS A 343 -22.68 10.28 -38.72
N GLY A 344 -22.96 10.58 -39.98
CA GLY A 344 -21.95 10.77 -41.03
C GLY A 344 -21.01 11.94 -40.76
N LYS A 345 -21.53 13.05 -40.17
CA LYS A 345 -20.72 14.22 -39.79
C LYS A 345 -19.84 14.01 -38.56
N LEU A 346 -20.23 13.10 -37.70
CA LEU A 346 -19.51 12.81 -36.44
C LEU A 346 -18.48 11.69 -36.61
N ASP A 347 -18.30 11.13 -37.83
CA ASP A 347 -17.32 10.13 -38.18
C ASP A 347 -17.27 8.90 -37.24
N GLY A 348 -18.37 8.61 -36.53
CA GLY A 348 -18.43 7.52 -35.57
C GLY A 348 -17.53 7.70 -34.33
N ILE A 349 -17.06 8.90 -34.04
CA ILE A 349 -16.24 9.23 -32.87
C ILE A 349 -17.15 9.33 -31.64
N ALA A 350 -17.03 8.41 -30.70
CA ALA A 350 -17.94 8.30 -29.56
C ALA A 350 -18.12 9.61 -28.78
N LEU A 351 -17.04 10.32 -28.46
CA LEU A 351 -17.11 11.60 -27.75
C LEU A 351 -17.81 12.68 -28.57
N ALA A 352 -17.57 12.73 -29.87
CA ALA A 352 -18.25 13.68 -30.75
C ALA A 352 -19.78 13.41 -30.81
N ILE A 353 -20.15 12.14 -30.87
CA ILE A 353 -21.54 11.68 -30.81
C ILE A 353 -22.20 12.09 -29.50
N GLU A 354 -21.56 11.85 -28.36
CA GLU A 354 -22.10 12.23 -27.04
C GLU A 354 -22.27 13.74 -26.88
N LEU A 355 -21.28 14.52 -27.32
CA LEU A 355 -21.35 16.00 -27.28
C LEU A 355 -22.47 16.56 -28.14
N ALA A 356 -22.70 16.00 -29.31
CA ALA A 356 -23.79 16.41 -30.20
C ALA A 356 -25.16 15.97 -29.64
N ALA A 357 -25.27 14.73 -29.19
CA ALA A 357 -26.51 14.18 -28.63
C ALA A 357 -27.00 14.93 -27.39
N ALA A 358 -26.07 15.37 -26.51
CA ALA A 358 -26.40 16.15 -25.30
C ALA A 358 -27.09 17.48 -25.58
N ARG A 359 -27.12 17.94 -26.85
CA ARG A 359 -27.69 19.20 -27.28
C ARG A 359 -29.05 19.04 -27.98
N VAL A 360 -29.45 17.84 -28.33
CA VAL A 360 -30.71 17.57 -29.06
C VAL A 360 -31.93 18.00 -28.25
N GLY A 361 -31.90 17.85 -26.93
CA GLY A 361 -32.97 18.28 -26.04
C GLY A 361 -33.23 19.82 -26.08
N LEU A 362 -32.19 20.59 -26.45
CA LEU A 362 -32.28 22.06 -26.52
C LEU A 362 -32.70 22.58 -27.91
N TYR A 363 -32.13 22.01 -28.97
CA TYR A 363 -32.29 22.50 -30.33
C TYR A 363 -33.25 21.67 -31.18
N GLY A 364 -33.53 20.44 -30.79
CA GLY A 364 -34.23 19.46 -31.62
C GLY A 364 -33.29 18.78 -32.62
N LEU A 365 -33.74 17.66 -33.21
CA LEU A 365 -32.93 16.79 -34.06
C LEU A 365 -32.57 17.45 -35.41
N ARG A 366 -33.56 18.13 -36.04
CA ARG A 366 -33.41 18.76 -37.38
C ARG A 366 -32.50 19.97 -37.36
N GLU A 367 -32.69 20.84 -36.37
CA GLU A 367 -31.83 22.00 -36.14
C GLU A 367 -30.40 21.59 -35.79
N MET A 368 -30.22 20.51 -35.06
CA MET A 368 -28.91 19.96 -34.79
C MET A 368 -28.16 19.59 -36.06
N ALA A 369 -28.81 18.93 -37.01
CA ALA A 369 -28.21 18.61 -38.31
C ALA A 369 -27.76 19.86 -39.09
N VAL A 370 -28.59 20.92 -39.08
CA VAL A 370 -28.28 22.21 -39.71
C VAL A 370 -27.09 22.90 -39.02
N LEU A 371 -27.05 22.89 -37.70
CA LEU A 371 -25.95 23.47 -36.92
C LEU A 371 -24.62 22.76 -37.20
N LEU A 372 -24.64 21.43 -37.26
CA LEU A 372 -23.46 20.65 -37.65
C LEU A 372 -23.00 20.95 -39.08
N ASP A 373 -23.92 21.17 -40.01
CA ASP A 373 -23.59 21.52 -41.39
C ASP A 373 -22.93 22.92 -41.49
N SER A 374 -23.41 23.90 -40.76
CA SER A 374 -22.92 25.28 -40.84
C SER A 374 -21.56 25.46 -40.12
N HIS A 375 -21.38 24.88 -38.95
CA HIS A 375 -20.15 25.07 -38.14
C HIS A 375 -18.99 24.23 -38.63
N LEU A 376 -19.19 22.99 -39.03
CA LEU A 376 -18.12 22.13 -39.56
C LEU A 376 -17.57 22.64 -40.91
N GLN A 377 -18.36 23.33 -41.70
CA GLN A 377 -17.90 23.93 -42.96
C GLN A 377 -17.03 25.18 -42.76
N LEU A 378 -17.27 25.98 -41.72
CA LEU A 378 -16.54 27.23 -41.47
C LEU A 378 -15.12 26.99 -40.91
N GLU A 379 -14.88 25.92 -40.14
CA GLU A 379 -13.60 25.66 -39.49
C GLU A 379 -12.62 24.82 -40.32
N TRP A 380 -13.04 24.19 -41.39
CA TRP A 380 -12.15 23.45 -42.31
C TRP A 380 -11.06 24.33 -42.95
N ARG A 381 -11.11 25.64 -42.76
CA ARG A 381 -10.10 26.59 -43.30
C ARG A 381 -8.85 26.75 -42.44
N GLY A 382 -8.80 26.20 -41.18
CA GLY A 382 -7.76 26.53 -40.20
C GLY A 382 -6.53 25.62 -40.15
N ARG A 383 -6.62 24.32 -40.36
CA ARG A 383 -5.48 23.37 -40.24
C ARG A 383 -5.52 22.26 -41.30
N ARG A 384 -4.98 22.53 -42.45
CA ARG A 384 -4.95 21.59 -43.59
C ARG A 384 -4.08 20.36 -43.40
N THR A 385 -3.27 20.26 -42.34
CA THR A 385 -2.25 19.22 -42.10
C THR A 385 -2.63 18.16 -41.06
N ALA A 386 -3.74 18.31 -40.35
CA ALA A 386 -4.17 17.32 -39.37
C ALA A 386 -5.03 16.21 -40.01
N PRO A 387 -4.98 14.96 -39.53
CA PRO A 387 -5.84 13.88 -40.01
C PRO A 387 -7.33 14.25 -39.90
N PRO A 388 -8.21 13.89 -40.87
CA PRO A 388 -9.62 14.28 -40.87
C PRO A 388 -10.39 14.02 -39.58
N ARG A 389 -10.11 12.90 -38.89
CA ARG A 389 -10.78 12.52 -37.64
C ARG A 389 -10.40 13.39 -36.45
N GLN A 390 -9.15 13.92 -36.42
CA GLN A 390 -8.72 14.87 -35.37
C GLN A 390 -9.35 16.25 -35.60
N GLN A 391 -9.56 16.60 -36.85
CA GLN A 391 -10.28 17.82 -37.23
C GLN A 391 -11.73 17.76 -36.77
N THR A 392 -12.41 16.62 -36.92
CA THR A 392 -13.81 16.45 -36.54
C THR A 392 -14.02 16.60 -35.04
N LEU A 393 -13.14 16.01 -34.20
CA LEU A 393 -13.26 16.14 -32.74
C LEU A 393 -12.97 17.57 -32.29
N GLY A 394 -11.91 18.20 -32.84
CA GLY A 394 -11.57 19.59 -32.55
C GLY A 394 -12.70 20.53 -32.92
N ALA A 395 -13.26 20.39 -34.13
CA ALA A 395 -14.40 21.17 -34.58
C ALA A 395 -15.65 20.95 -33.71
N THR A 396 -15.91 19.72 -33.25
CA THR A 396 -17.04 19.43 -32.35
C THR A 396 -16.85 20.07 -30.99
N LEU A 397 -15.64 20.09 -30.45
CA LEU A 397 -15.31 20.74 -29.19
C LEU A 397 -15.39 22.27 -29.33
N ASP A 398 -14.85 22.86 -30.39
CA ASP A 398 -14.98 24.32 -30.67
C ASP A 398 -16.43 24.73 -30.85
N TRP A 399 -17.22 23.96 -31.58
CA TRP A 399 -18.65 24.15 -31.68
C TRP A 399 -19.37 24.07 -30.34
N SER A 400 -19.07 23.00 -29.55
CA SER A 400 -19.63 22.83 -28.21
C SER A 400 -19.26 24.00 -27.29
N PHE A 401 -18.03 24.47 -27.37
CA PHE A 401 -17.53 25.61 -26.61
C PHE A 401 -18.19 26.94 -27.09
N GLY A 402 -18.44 27.06 -28.38
CA GLY A 402 -19.18 28.21 -28.96
C GLY A 402 -20.63 28.35 -28.47
N LEU A 403 -21.27 27.23 -28.18
CA LEU A 403 -22.68 27.17 -27.74
C LEU A 403 -22.91 27.32 -26.24
N ILE A 404 -21.87 27.28 -25.41
CA ILE A 404 -22.04 27.52 -23.98
C ILE A 404 -21.93 28.98 -23.61
N GLY A 405 -22.58 29.36 -22.51
CA GLY A 405 -22.59 30.74 -22.04
C GLY A 405 -21.21 31.20 -21.57
N GLU A 406 -20.98 32.50 -21.47
CA GLU A 406 -19.66 33.05 -21.11
C GLU A 406 -19.20 32.57 -19.72
N SER A 407 -20.09 32.51 -18.73
CA SER A 407 -19.76 31.96 -17.41
C SER A 407 -19.31 30.48 -17.48
N GLU A 408 -19.97 29.70 -18.33
CA GLU A 408 -19.62 28.28 -18.54
C GLU A 408 -18.26 28.14 -19.25
N ARG A 409 -17.95 29.01 -20.24
CA ARG A 409 -16.67 29.05 -20.94
C ARG A 409 -15.52 29.33 -19.96
N ILE A 410 -15.71 30.34 -19.10
CA ILE A 410 -14.74 30.71 -18.09
C ILE A 410 -14.47 29.52 -17.13
N VAL A 411 -15.53 28.94 -16.57
CA VAL A 411 -15.41 27.83 -15.65
C VAL A 411 -14.79 26.63 -16.33
N PHE A 412 -15.23 26.27 -17.54
CA PHE A 412 -14.70 25.13 -18.29
C PHE A 412 -13.18 25.21 -18.52
N ARG A 413 -12.68 26.36 -19.01
CA ARG A 413 -11.24 26.53 -19.24
C ARG A 413 -10.45 26.54 -17.95
N ARG A 414 -10.98 27.11 -16.85
CA ARG A 414 -10.31 27.13 -15.55
C ARG A 414 -10.23 25.76 -14.89
N LEU A 415 -11.22 24.90 -15.09
CA LEU A 415 -11.22 23.52 -14.56
C LEU A 415 -10.18 22.62 -15.25
N ALA A 416 -9.65 23.00 -16.39
CA ALA A 416 -8.64 22.25 -17.12
C ALA A 416 -7.33 22.05 -16.33
N VAL A 417 -7.05 22.90 -15.35
CA VAL A 417 -5.85 22.82 -14.52
C VAL A 417 -5.81 21.56 -13.66
N PHE A 418 -6.97 20.98 -13.30
CA PHE A 418 -7.03 19.73 -12.58
C PHE A 418 -6.49 18.58 -13.45
N ALA A 419 -5.48 17.89 -12.93
CA ALA A 419 -4.87 16.73 -13.58
C ALA A 419 -5.64 15.44 -13.28
N GLY A 420 -6.34 15.39 -12.15
CA GLY A 420 -7.15 14.28 -11.70
C GLY A 420 -8.63 14.64 -11.48
N PRO A 421 -9.40 13.71 -10.86
CA PRO A 421 -10.76 13.98 -10.44
C PRO A 421 -10.81 15.03 -9.32
N PHE A 422 -11.71 15.99 -9.39
CA PHE A 422 -11.86 17.07 -8.42
C PHE A 422 -13.25 17.10 -7.78
N THR A 423 -13.37 17.76 -6.64
CA THR A 423 -14.64 17.97 -5.92
C THR A 423 -15.30 19.30 -6.33
N LEU A 424 -16.58 19.47 -5.98
CA LEU A 424 -17.26 20.76 -6.12
C LEU A 424 -16.50 21.88 -5.40
N GLN A 425 -16.03 21.62 -4.18
CA GLN A 425 -15.24 22.57 -3.41
C GLN A 425 -13.93 22.96 -4.14
N GLY A 426 -13.27 21.99 -4.78
CA GLY A 426 -12.08 22.24 -5.60
C GLY A 426 -12.39 23.10 -6.80
N ALA A 427 -13.49 22.81 -7.52
CA ALA A 427 -13.94 23.62 -8.63
C ALA A 427 -14.19 25.09 -8.23
N VAL A 428 -14.89 25.31 -7.13
CA VAL A 428 -15.14 26.65 -6.57
C VAL A 428 -13.83 27.32 -6.18
N ALA A 429 -12.97 26.65 -5.43
CA ALA A 429 -11.70 27.24 -4.93
C ALA A 429 -10.77 27.70 -6.07
N VAL A 430 -10.82 27.06 -7.23
CA VAL A 430 -9.93 27.35 -8.36
C VAL A 430 -10.61 28.29 -9.37
N ALA A 431 -11.89 28.06 -9.70
CA ALA A 431 -12.55 28.77 -10.77
C ALA A 431 -13.26 30.06 -10.33
N ALA A 432 -13.58 30.23 -9.03
CA ALA A 432 -14.27 31.43 -8.56
C ALA A 432 -13.31 32.62 -8.42
N ASP A 433 -13.84 33.82 -8.69
CA ASP A 433 -13.21 35.10 -8.41
C ASP A 433 -14.30 36.18 -8.23
N ALA A 434 -13.88 37.47 -8.14
CA ALA A 434 -14.81 38.60 -7.98
C ALA A 434 -15.82 38.74 -9.12
N ALA A 435 -15.47 38.30 -10.33
CA ALA A 435 -16.36 38.35 -11.50
C ALA A 435 -17.19 37.07 -11.67
N THR A 436 -16.63 35.93 -11.26
CA THR A 436 -17.25 34.61 -11.34
C THR A 436 -17.45 34.09 -9.91
N THR A 437 -18.62 34.39 -9.32
CA THR A 437 -18.97 34.02 -7.94
C THR A 437 -19.10 32.51 -7.77
N GLU A 438 -19.05 32.03 -6.53
CA GLU A 438 -19.19 30.60 -6.19
C GLU A 438 -20.49 30.02 -6.79
N ASP A 439 -21.62 30.67 -6.64
CA ASP A 439 -22.91 30.25 -7.21
C ASP A 439 -22.86 30.09 -8.73
N ARG A 440 -22.15 31.02 -9.41
CA ARG A 440 -21.94 30.89 -10.86
C ARG A 440 -21.09 29.71 -11.25
N VAL A 441 -20.05 29.38 -10.44
CA VAL A 441 -19.21 28.18 -10.66
C VAL A 441 -20.04 26.93 -10.49
N VAL A 442 -20.84 26.84 -9.42
CA VAL A 442 -21.73 25.71 -9.18
C VAL A 442 -22.68 25.49 -10.33
N HIS A 443 -23.43 26.57 -10.72
CA HIS A 443 -24.38 26.48 -11.83
C HIS A 443 -23.69 26.12 -13.15
N ALA A 444 -22.55 26.75 -13.46
CA ALA A 444 -21.78 26.44 -14.67
C ALA A 444 -21.29 24.98 -14.68
N LEU A 445 -20.83 24.48 -13.58
CA LEU A 445 -20.39 23.09 -13.47
C LEU A 445 -21.55 22.10 -13.71
N GLU A 446 -22.72 22.35 -13.15
CA GLU A 446 -23.93 21.57 -13.43
C GLU A 446 -24.29 21.57 -14.92
N GLN A 447 -24.26 22.73 -15.54
CA GLN A 447 -24.51 22.86 -16.97
C GLN A 447 -23.46 22.15 -17.83
N LEU A 448 -22.19 22.22 -17.44
CA LEU A 448 -21.10 21.51 -18.13
C LEU A 448 -21.24 19.99 -18.02
N VAL A 449 -21.76 19.50 -16.90
CA VAL A 449 -22.06 18.06 -16.74
C VAL A 449 -23.24 17.66 -17.63
N VAL A 450 -24.32 18.41 -17.63
CA VAL A 450 -25.49 18.16 -18.52
C VAL A 450 -25.07 18.16 -19.99
N LYS A 451 -24.13 19.04 -20.35
CA LYS A 451 -23.62 19.18 -21.73
C LYS A 451 -22.47 18.20 -22.06
N SER A 452 -22.20 17.22 -21.21
CA SER A 452 -21.16 16.19 -21.38
C SER A 452 -19.74 16.72 -21.57
N LEU A 453 -19.46 17.95 -21.15
CA LEU A 453 -18.13 18.55 -21.18
C LEU A 453 -17.33 18.24 -19.90
N VAL A 454 -18.03 17.93 -18.82
CA VAL A 454 -17.47 17.43 -17.55
C VAL A 454 -18.18 16.14 -17.18
N SER A 455 -17.42 15.12 -16.82
CA SER A 455 -17.96 13.86 -16.30
C SER A 455 -18.17 13.97 -14.79
N ALA A 456 -19.29 13.46 -14.28
CA ALA A 456 -19.57 13.37 -12.85
C ALA A 456 -19.72 11.90 -12.45
N GLN A 457 -18.97 11.47 -11.43
CA GLN A 457 -19.00 10.10 -10.92
C GLN A 457 -19.40 10.10 -9.44
N PRO A 458 -20.22 9.14 -8.98
CA PRO A 458 -20.51 8.98 -7.57
C PRO A 458 -19.24 8.48 -6.83
N ASP A 459 -18.95 9.08 -5.68
CA ASP A 459 -17.86 8.68 -4.80
C ASP A 459 -18.39 8.63 -3.36
N GLY A 460 -18.96 7.47 -2.98
CA GLY A 460 -19.66 7.31 -1.71
C GLY A 460 -20.83 8.28 -1.55
N ALA A 461 -20.76 9.16 -0.55
CA ALA A 461 -21.78 10.20 -0.29
C ALA A 461 -21.52 11.50 -1.10
N SER A 462 -20.41 11.61 -1.82
CA SER A 462 -20.00 12.78 -2.59
C SER A 462 -20.00 12.51 -4.10
N ARG A 463 -19.75 13.54 -4.88
CA ARG A 463 -19.54 13.43 -6.33
C ARG A 463 -18.15 13.93 -6.67
N ARG A 464 -17.45 13.22 -7.55
CA ARG A 464 -16.23 13.69 -8.18
C ARG A 464 -16.49 14.07 -9.63
N TYR A 465 -15.83 15.11 -10.05
CA TYR A 465 -15.93 15.66 -11.40
C TYR A 465 -14.60 15.48 -12.11
N ARG A 466 -14.64 15.28 -13.42
CA ARG A 466 -13.44 15.11 -14.23
C ARG A 466 -13.67 15.62 -15.65
N LEU A 467 -12.66 16.25 -16.25
CA LEU A 467 -12.58 16.44 -17.69
C LEU A 467 -11.91 15.21 -18.33
N LEU A 468 -12.50 14.67 -19.37
CA LEU A 468 -11.85 13.63 -20.18
C LEU A 468 -10.60 14.21 -20.86
N ASP A 469 -9.59 13.39 -21.13
CA ASP A 469 -8.29 13.87 -21.61
C ASP A 469 -8.35 14.76 -22.85
N ALA A 470 -9.14 14.38 -23.85
CA ALA A 470 -9.32 15.19 -25.04
C ALA A 470 -9.99 16.54 -24.74
N THR A 471 -11.00 16.52 -23.85
CA THR A 471 -11.74 17.72 -23.43
C THR A 471 -10.85 18.61 -22.55
N ARG A 472 -10.02 17.99 -21.68
CA ARG A 472 -9.05 18.69 -20.84
C ARG A 472 -7.98 19.38 -21.68
N ALA A 473 -7.40 18.66 -22.64
CA ALA A 473 -6.39 19.23 -23.54
C ALA A 473 -6.94 20.45 -24.33
N TYR A 474 -8.18 20.34 -24.81
CA TYR A 474 -8.87 21.46 -25.47
C TYR A 474 -9.10 22.64 -24.50
N ALA A 475 -9.61 22.37 -23.30
CA ALA A 475 -9.85 23.39 -22.29
C ALA A 475 -8.54 24.07 -21.82
N MET A 476 -7.42 23.33 -21.71
CA MET A 476 -6.09 23.88 -21.45
C MET A 476 -5.64 24.85 -22.56
N GLN A 477 -5.88 24.51 -23.82
CA GLN A 477 -5.59 25.45 -24.91
C GLN A 477 -6.42 26.74 -24.77
N LYS A 478 -7.73 26.63 -24.49
CA LYS A 478 -8.60 27.82 -24.27
C LYS A 478 -8.19 28.62 -23.04
N LEU A 479 -7.64 27.98 -22.00
CA LEU A 479 -7.06 28.65 -20.83
C LEU A 479 -5.80 29.43 -21.22
N ALA A 480 -4.92 28.81 -22.03
CA ALA A 480 -3.74 29.49 -22.54
C ALA A 480 -4.08 30.69 -23.41
N ASP A 481 -5.04 30.55 -24.36
CA ASP A 481 -5.53 31.60 -25.23
C ASP A 481 -6.14 32.79 -24.44
N SER A 482 -6.69 32.51 -23.23
CA SER A 482 -7.24 33.57 -22.37
C SER A 482 -6.21 34.33 -21.55
N GLY A 483 -4.95 33.87 -21.49
CA GLY A 483 -3.90 34.46 -20.69
C GLY A 483 -4.04 34.22 -19.17
N GLU A 484 -5.02 33.42 -18.71
CA GLU A 484 -5.26 33.15 -17.29
C GLU A 484 -4.42 32.00 -16.71
N THR A 485 -3.61 31.29 -17.51
CA THR A 485 -2.94 30.05 -17.15
C THR A 485 -2.20 30.14 -15.82
N ASN A 486 -1.33 31.13 -15.64
CA ASN A 486 -0.53 31.26 -14.40
C ASN A 486 -1.40 31.61 -13.20
N THR A 487 -2.41 32.47 -13.39
CA THR A 487 -3.32 32.85 -12.29
C THR A 487 -4.10 31.63 -11.78
N ILE A 488 -4.63 30.82 -12.68
CA ILE A 488 -5.45 29.64 -12.34
C ILE A 488 -4.53 28.53 -11.79
N ALA A 489 -3.37 28.30 -12.38
CA ALA A 489 -2.40 27.33 -11.86
C ALA A 489 -1.92 27.69 -10.44
N ARG A 490 -1.73 28.99 -10.16
CA ARG A 490 -1.41 29.44 -8.80
C ARG A 490 -2.52 29.17 -7.79
N ARG A 491 -3.79 29.41 -8.19
CA ARG A 491 -4.96 29.08 -7.33
C ARG A 491 -5.05 27.59 -7.08
N HIS A 492 -4.85 26.79 -8.14
CA HIS A 492 -4.83 25.33 -8.04
C HIS A 492 -3.71 24.84 -7.10
N ALA A 493 -2.49 25.33 -7.25
CA ALA A 493 -1.37 24.99 -6.37
C ALA A 493 -1.67 25.35 -4.89
N GLY A 494 -2.23 26.54 -4.65
CA GLY A 494 -2.66 26.94 -3.31
C GLY A 494 -3.82 26.10 -2.76
N TYR A 495 -4.75 25.65 -3.62
CA TYR A 495 -5.81 24.72 -3.22
C TYR A 495 -5.23 23.36 -2.83
N VAL A 496 -4.37 22.79 -3.66
CA VAL A 496 -3.71 21.49 -3.39
C VAL A 496 -2.93 21.54 -2.08
N GLN A 497 -2.16 22.60 -1.86
CA GLN A 497 -1.42 22.80 -0.60
C GLN A 497 -2.36 22.78 0.61
N ARG A 498 -3.44 23.59 0.59
CA ARG A 498 -4.42 23.64 1.68
C ARG A 498 -5.10 22.28 1.92
N MET A 499 -5.45 21.53 0.88
CA MET A 499 -6.04 20.21 1.02
C MET A 499 -5.09 19.21 1.67
N LEU A 500 -3.80 19.26 1.31
CA LEU A 500 -2.77 18.41 1.93
C LEU A 500 -2.55 18.79 3.40
N GLU A 501 -2.59 20.10 3.74
CA GLU A 501 -2.45 20.57 5.13
C GLU A 501 -3.68 20.29 5.99
N ALA A 502 -4.91 20.48 5.46
CA ALA A 502 -6.15 20.22 6.19
C ALA A 502 -6.29 18.74 6.59
N GLY A 503 -5.89 17.84 5.71
CA GLY A 503 -5.87 16.39 6.02
C GLY A 503 -4.89 16.01 7.14
N MET A 504 -4.06 16.95 7.60
CA MET A 504 -3.11 16.76 8.70
C MET A 504 -3.69 17.11 10.09
N THR A 505 -4.74 17.93 10.14
CA THR A 505 -5.24 18.54 11.38
C THR A 505 -6.50 17.90 11.95
N GLU A 506 -7.18 17.02 11.23
CA GLU A 506 -8.38 16.35 11.75
C GLU A 506 -8.11 14.89 12.19
N PRO A 507 -7.87 14.62 13.48
CA PRO A 507 -7.86 13.28 14.01
C PRO A 507 -9.30 12.80 14.25
N GLY A 508 -9.72 11.74 13.58
CA GLY A 508 -10.64 10.88 14.28
C GLY A 508 -12.03 10.62 13.74
N SER A 509 -12.48 11.08 12.54
CA SER A 509 -13.89 10.80 12.15
C SER A 509 -14.11 9.90 10.91
N ARG A 510 -13.05 9.48 10.21
CA ARG A 510 -13.18 8.64 8.99
C ARG A 510 -12.28 7.40 9.03
N ASP A 511 -12.75 6.31 8.38
CA ASP A 511 -11.98 5.10 8.18
C ASP A 511 -10.61 5.39 7.53
N PRO A 512 -9.51 4.81 8.06
CA PRO A 512 -8.16 4.99 7.52
C PRO A 512 -8.02 4.64 6.03
N ALA A 513 -8.80 3.67 5.53
CA ALA A 513 -8.80 3.27 4.13
C ALA A 513 -9.38 4.37 3.23
N SER A 514 -10.49 4.99 3.64
CA SER A 514 -11.12 6.11 2.92
C SER A 514 -10.17 7.32 2.84
N ARG A 515 -9.45 7.62 3.92
CA ARG A 515 -8.44 8.71 3.92
C ARG A 515 -7.28 8.44 2.98
N ALA A 516 -6.79 7.23 2.95
CA ALA A 516 -5.71 6.85 2.03
C ALA A 516 -6.15 6.99 0.56
N GLN A 517 -7.38 6.62 0.25
CA GLN A 517 -7.94 6.74 -1.10
C GLN A 517 -8.19 8.21 -1.49
N GLU A 518 -8.71 9.05 -0.59
CA GLU A 518 -8.86 10.49 -0.81
C GLU A 518 -7.51 11.15 -1.11
N ARG A 519 -6.47 10.79 -0.36
CA ARG A 519 -5.11 11.32 -0.54
C ARG A 519 -4.45 10.83 -1.83
N ALA A 520 -4.59 9.57 -2.16
CA ALA A 520 -4.13 9.03 -3.44
C ALA A 520 -4.76 9.80 -4.62
N GLY A 521 -6.03 10.23 -4.48
CA GLY A 521 -6.71 11.06 -5.47
C GLY A 521 -6.09 12.44 -5.70
N LEU A 522 -5.31 12.98 -4.75
CA LEU A 522 -4.62 14.27 -4.91
C LEU A 522 -3.26 14.16 -5.60
N LEU A 523 -2.75 12.95 -5.83
CA LEU A 523 -1.40 12.72 -6.31
C LEU A 523 -1.13 13.40 -7.67
N ALA A 524 -2.06 13.27 -8.61
CA ALA A 524 -1.95 13.87 -9.93
C ALA A 524 -1.89 15.41 -9.86
N ASP A 525 -2.75 16.00 -9.05
CA ASP A 525 -2.81 17.45 -8.86
C ASP A 525 -1.59 17.97 -8.07
N ALA A 526 -1.09 17.21 -7.09
CA ALA A 526 0.15 17.53 -6.36
C ALA A 526 1.37 17.57 -7.30
N ARG A 527 1.50 16.59 -8.17
CA ARG A 527 2.57 16.56 -9.21
C ARG A 527 2.45 17.73 -10.19
N ALA A 528 1.25 18.01 -10.69
CA ALA A 528 0.99 19.13 -11.60
C ALA A 528 1.30 20.49 -10.96
N ALA A 529 0.88 20.69 -9.71
CA ALA A 529 1.13 21.90 -8.95
C ALA A 529 2.64 22.11 -8.70
N LEU A 530 3.36 21.05 -8.29
CA LEU A 530 4.82 21.08 -8.12
C LEU A 530 5.52 21.43 -9.43
N ALA A 531 5.22 20.71 -10.52
CA ALA A 531 5.83 20.95 -11.82
C ALA A 531 5.63 22.41 -12.26
N TRP A 532 4.41 22.94 -12.14
CA TRP A 532 4.12 24.33 -12.46
C TRP A 532 4.91 25.31 -11.58
N SER A 533 4.97 25.07 -10.25
CA SER A 533 5.62 26.01 -9.32
C SER A 533 7.13 26.14 -9.57
N TYR A 534 7.78 25.09 -10.05
CA TYR A 534 9.20 25.08 -10.39
C TYR A 534 9.49 25.59 -11.80
N ALA A 535 8.56 25.41 -12.74
CA ALA A 535 8.71 25.87 -14.12
C ALA A 535 8.45 27.39 -14.27
N ASN A 536 7.70 28.02 -13.36
CA ASN A 536 7.24 29.41 -13.51
C ASN A 536 7.72 30.30 -12.36
N ALA A 537 8.09 31.54 -12.70
CA ALA A 537 8.49 32.57 -11.73
C ALA A 537 7.36 32.89 -10.74
N ASP A 538 6.11 32.93 -11.21
CA ASP A 538 4.92 33.19 -10.41
C ASP A 538 4.69 32.13 -9.31
N GLY A 539 5.28 30.96 -9.46
CA GLY A 539 5.24 29.87 -8.48
C GLY A 539 6.26 29.98 -7.35
N ALA A 540 7.23 30.91 -7.43
CA ALA A 540 8.38 30.97 -6.52
C ALA A 540 8.00 30.92 -5.03
N GLY A 541 7.03 31.72 -4.60
CA GLY A 541 6.58 31.75 -3.19
C GLY A 541 5.79 30.52 -2.73
N LEU A 542 5.42 29.61 -3.65
CA LEU A 542 4.71 28.36 -3.31
C LEU A 542 5.63 27.12 -3.38
N ARG A 543 6.83 27.21 -3.94
CA ARG A 543 7.73 26.06 -4.18
C ARG A 543 7.99 25.25 -2.93
N VAL A 544 8.50 25.91 -1.92
CA VAL A 544 8.92 25.30 -0.66
C VAL A 544 7.73 24.79 0.15
N PRO A 545 6.67 25.62 0.42
CA PRO A 545 5.49 25.15 1.14
C PRO A 545 4.78 23.99 0.46
N LEU A 546 4.64 24.05 -0.86
CA LEU A 546 3.98 22.99 -1.64
C LEU A 546 4.81 21.71 -1.65
N ALA A 547 6.15 21.82 -1.82
CA ALA A 547 7.03 20.67 -1.73
C ALA A 547 6.97 20.02 -0.35
N GLY A 548 7.00 20.78 0.74
CA GLY A 548 6.88 20.27 2.10
C GLY A 548 5.59 19.50 2.34
N SER A 549 4.46 20.00 1.79
CA SER A 549 3.17 19.32 1.89
C SER A 549 3.09 18.06 1.00
N CYS A 550 3.60 18.15 -0.23
CA CYS A 550 3.57 17.03 -1.19
C CYS A 550 4.53 15.90 -0.84
N THR A 551 5.73 16.20 -0.34
CA THR A 551 6.72 15.17 0.01
C THR A 551 6.23 14.27 1.14
N ARG A 552 5.42 14.79 2.03
CA ARG A 552 4.73 13.99 3.05
C ARG A 552 3.71 13.02 2.43
N LEU A 553 2.91 13.48 1.46
CA LEU A 553 2.00 12.63 0.70
C LEU A 553 2.77 11.50 -0.01
N PHE A 554 3.91 11.82 -0.62
CA PHE A 554 4.75 10.83 -1.30
C PHE A 554 5.26 9.75 -0.34
N VAL A 555 5.70 10.12 0.87
CA VAL A 555 6.09 9.14 1.90
C VAL A 555 4.93 8.24 2.31
N GLU A 556 3.74 8.80 2.51
CA GLU A 556 2.54 8.03 2.88
C GLU A 556 2.12 7.05 1.77
N LEU A 557 2.34 7.41 0.51
CA LEU A 557 2.11 6.57 -0.65
C LEU A 557 3.32 5.69 -1.03
N SER A 558 4.37 5.67 -0.19
CA SER A 558 5.62 4.93 -0.42
C SER A 558 6.38 5.35 -1.68
N LEU A 559 6.17 6.57 -2.18
CA LEU A 559 6.86 7.17 -3.32
C LEU A 559 8.17 7.85 -2.86
N LEU A 560 9.07 7.07 -2.24
CA LEU A 560 10.25 7.61 -1.55
C LEU A 560 11.23 8.30 -2.50
N SER A 561 11.37 7.84 -3.73
CA SER A 561 12.22 8.49 -4.74
C SER A 561 11.72 9.88 -5.11
N GLU A 562 10.40 10.06 -5.28
CA GLU A 562 9.80 11.37 -5.52
C GLU A 562 9.93 12.27 -4.29
N ALA A 563 9.67 11.72 -3.11
CA ALA A 563 9.86 12.43 -1.84
C ALA A 563 11.29 12.99 -1.71
N ARG A 564 12.30 12.19 -2.05
CA ARG A 564 13.71 12.60 -2.08
C ARG A 564 13.97 13.72 -3.09
N ILE A 565 13.63 13.48 -4.37
CA ILE A 565 13.90 14.44 -5.45
C ILE A 565 13.29 15.81 -5.15
N TRP A 566 12.04 15.84 -4.72
CA TRP A 566 11.37 17.10 -4.42
C TRP A 566 11.85 17.76 -3.13
N SER A 567 12.27 16.97 -2.12
CA SER A 567 12.91 17.53 -0.91
C SER A 567 14.26 18.18 -1.24
N ASP A 568 15.13 17.51 -2.00
CA ASP A 568 16.41 18.04 -2.43
C ASP A 568 16.25 19.34 -3.24
N ARG A 569 15.34 19.33 -4.23
CA ARG A 569 15.06 20.53 -5.05
C ARG A 569 14.52 21.68 -4.22
N ALA A 570 13.63 21.41 -3.26
CA ALA A 570 13.07 22.46 -2.42
C ALA A 570 14.11 23.03 -1.46
N LEU A 571 14.92 22.19 -0.82
CA LEU A 571 15.99 22.62 0.08
C LEU A 571 17.05 23.49 -0.64
N ALA A 572 17.34 23.17 -1.91
CA ALA A 572 18.24 23.97 -2.74
C ALA A 572 17.68 25.35 -3.10
N THR A 573 16.37 25.56 -3.01
CA THR A 573 15.71 26.85 -3.32
C THR A 573 15.30 27.65 -2.08
N LEU A 574 15.62 27.16 -0.86
CA LEU A 574 15.27 27.81 0.40
C LEU A 574 15.94 29.16 0.56
N ASP A 575 15.16 30.19 0.76
CA ASP A 575 15.65 31.51 1.13
C ASP A 575 16.16 31.55 2.57
N VAL A 576 17.02 32.53 2.88
CA VAL A 576 17.57 32.70 4.23
C VAL A 576 16.49 32.89 5.30
N ALA A 577 15.38 33.54 4.93
CA ALA A 577 14.23 33.76 5.83
C ALA A 577 13.38 32.49 6.09
N GLU A 578 13.47 31.53 5.22
CA GLU A 578 12.72 30.24 5.33
C GLU A 578 13.51 29.17 6.08
N ARG A 579 14.82 29.39 6.30
CA ARG A 579 15.70 28.48 7.05
C ARG A 579 15.28 28.37 8.50
N ALA A 580 15.51 27.22 9.08
CA ALA A 580 15.09 26.85 10.43
C ALA A 580 13.58 26.99 10.68
N GLY A 581 12.77 27.06 9.62
CA GLY A 581 11.34 27.13 9.67
C GLY A 581 10.67 25.77 9.49
N ARG A 582 9.34 25.77 9.60
CA ARG A 582 8.48 24.57 9.46
C ARG A 582 8.76 23.78 8.16
N TRP A 583 8.99 24.46 7.05
CA TRP A 583 9.16 23.81 5.77
C TRP A 583 10.52 23.14 5.62
N GLU A 584 11.61 23.79 6.11
CA GLU A 584 12.91 23.12 6.18
C GLU A 584 12.81 21.86 7.05
N LEU A 585 12.12 21.94 8.18
CA LEU A 585 11.89 20.80 9.08
C LEU A 585 11.21 19.63 8.35
N GLU A 586 10.10 19.87 7.66
CA GLU A 586 9.37 18.81 6.94
C GLU A 586 10.21 18.21 5.81
N LEU A 587 10.91 19.06 5.06
CA LEU A 587 11.77 18.62 3.95
C LEU A 587 12.96 17.81 4.45
N GLN A 588 13.66 18.25 5.50
CA GLN A 588 14.78 17.51 6.10
C GLN A 588 14.34 16.18 6.71
N SER A 589 13.22 16.19 7.43
CA SER A 589 12.63 14.99 8.02
C SER A 589 12.24 13.96 6.96
N THR A 590 11.69 14.41 5.83
CA THR A 590 11.32 13.58 4.70
C THR A 590 12.54 13.09 3.92
N LEU A 591 13.50 13.97 3.66
CA LEU A 591 14.74 13.64 2.96
C LEU A 591 15.51 12.57 3.70
N GLY A 592 15.74 12.75 5.01
CA GLY A 592 16.47 11.78 5.81
C GLY A 592 15.77 10.42 5.83
N HIS A 593 14.42 10.40 5.93
CA HIS A 593 13.66 9.16 5.85
C HIS A 593 13.76 8.50 4.45
N ALA A 594 13.62 9.26 3.39
CA ALA A 594 13.70 8.74 2.03
C ALA A 594 15.10 8.19 1.72
N LEU A 595 16.17 8.90 2.10
CA LEU A 595 17.55 8.46 1.90
C LEU A 595 17.87 7.14 2.58
N MET A 596 17.33 6.89 3.78
CA MET A 596 17.51 5.59 4.49
C MET A 596 17.07 4.38 3.67
N PHE A 597 16.17 4.56 2.72
CA PHE A 597 15.57 3.48 1.94
C PHE A 597 15.87 3.54 0.44
N THR A 598 16.23 4.71 -0.11
CA THR A 598 16.51 4.89 -1.55
C THR A 598 17.99 4.94 -1.89
N GLU A 599 18.77 5.46 -0.97
CA GLU A 599 20.24 5.46 -1.04
C GLU A 599 20.72 4.83 0.26
N ARG A 600 21.88 4.23 0.25
CA ARG A 600 22.48 3.54 1.41
C ARG A 600 22.37 4.42 2.66
N ASN A 601 22.30 3.84 3.86
CA ASN A 601 22.22 4.58 5.13
C ASN A 601 23.48 5.45 5.36
N GLY A 602 23.71 6.43 4.50
CA GLY A 602 24.90 7.27 4.48
C GLY A 602 24.82 8.50 5.38
N GLU A 603 25.92 9.23 5.46
CA GLU A 603 26.06 10.47 6.27
C GLU A 603 25.00 11.53 5.93
N GLN A 604 24.56 11.60 4.68
CA GLN A 604 23.53 12.55 4.26
C GLN A 604 22.18 12.29 4.92
N ALA A 605 21.80 11.00 5.11
CA ALA A 605 20.57 10.66 5.80
C ALA A 605 20.63 11.09 7.27
N GLU A 606 21.77 10.84 7.96
CA GLU A 606 21.96 11.26 9.33
C GLU A 606 21.94 12.78 9.46
N ALA A 607 22.67 13.49 8.59
CA ALA A 607 22.74 14.94 8.58
C ALA A 607 21.34 15.58 8.41
N ALA A 608 20.54 15.07 7.48
CA ALA A 608 19.17 15.54 7.27
C ALA A 608 18.29 15.29 8.50
N LEU A 609 18.34 14.09 9.10
CA LEU A 609 17.55 13.77 10.30
C LEU A 609 17.99 14.62 11.52
N ARG A 610 19.30 14.82 11.70
CA ARG A 610 19.83 15.68 12.79
C ARG A 610 19.45 17.15 12.58
N ARG A 611 19.57 17.64 11.35
CA ARG A 611 19.15 19.00 11.02
C ARG A 611 17.66 19.21 11.28
N GLY A 612 16.83 18.26 10.88
CA GLY A 612 15.40 18.28 11.21
C GLY A 612 15.15 18.29 12.72
N LEU A 613 15.89 17.48 13.49
CA LEU A 613 15.76 17.44 14.95
C LEU A 613 16.10 18.79 15.58
N GLU A 614 17.23 19.40 15.20
CA GLU A 614 17.62 20.74 15.67
C GLU A 614 16.52 21.79 15.44
N ILE A 615 15.95 21.80 14.24
CA ILE A 615 14.87 22.73 13.89
C ILE A 615 13.60 22.43 14.70
N SER A 616 13.22 21.17 14.86
CA SER A 616 12.02 20.81 15.61
C SER A 616 12.11 21.18 17.08
N GLU A 617 13.30 21.04 17.69
CA GLU A 617 13.58 21.46 19.06
C GLU A 617 13.54 22.99 19.19
N ALA A 618 14.14 23.70 18.24
CA ALA A 618 14.12 25.16 18.22
C ALA A 618 12.72 25.75 18.08
N LEU A 619 11.85 25.07 17.32
CA LEU A 619 10.45 25.44 17.11
C LEU A 619 9.52 24.93 18.22
N ALA A 620 10.02 24.17 19.18
CA ALA A 620 9.22 23.43 20.18
C ALA A 620 8.12 22.54 19.54
N ASP A 621 8.38 22.03 18.35
CA ASP A 621 7.48 21.09 17.64
C ASP A 621 7.72 19.66 18.13
N HIS A 622 7.18 19.39 19.30
CA HIS A 622 7.39 18.13 20.00
C HIS A 622 6.92 16.90 19.22
N ALA A 623 5.88 17.04 18.39
CA ALA A 623 5.38 15.93 17.56
C ALA A 623 6.41 15.53 16.50
N ASN A 624 7.00 16.51 15.81
CA ASN A 624 8.08 16.28 14.86
C ASN A 624 9.38 15.85 15.56
N THR A 625 9.69 16.40 16.73
CA THR A 625 10.83 15.95 17.55
C THR A 625 10.73 14.46 17.86
N PHE A 626 9.56 13.98 18.34
CA PHE A 626 9.34 12.56 18.59
C PHE A 626 9.52 11.70 17.35
N ARG A 627 8.95 12.13 16.21
CA ARG A 627 9.05 11.44 14.92
C ARG A 627 10.51 11.33 14.45
N LEU A 628 11.28 12.39 14.56
CA LEU A 628 12.69 12.43 14.16
C LEU A 628 13.59 11.59 15.07
N LEU A 629 13.36 11.62 16.37
CA LEU A 629 14.06 10.76 17.33
C LEU A 629 13.81 9.27 17.03
N SER A 630 12.58 8.93 16.70
CA SER A 630 12.24 7.55 16.30
C SER A 630 12.94 7.12 15.00
N ARG A 631 13.03 8.02 14.00
CA ARG A 631 13.77 7.80 12.76
C ARG A 631 15.27 7.68 12.97
N LEU A 632 15.86 8.56 13.79
CA LEU A 632 17.26 8.50 14.16
C LEU A 632 17.60 7.21 14.92
N ASN A 633 16.75 6.77 15.85
CA ASN A 633 16.94 5.50 16.53
C ASN A 633 16.93 4.32 15.52
N MET A 634 16.02 4.33 14.52
CA MET A 634 16.00 3.34 13.46
C MET A 634 17.28 3.41 12.60
N PHE A 635 17.76 4.60 12.27
CA PHE A 635 18.99 4.81 11.54
C PHE A 635 20.18 4.19 12.29
N TYR A 636 20.36 4.54 13.58
CA TYR A 636 21.48 4.03 14.40
C TYR A 636 21.44 2.50 14.58
N ARG A 637 20.25 1.89 14.69
CA ARG A 637 20.14 0.42 14.72
C ARG A 637 20.65 -0.23 13.45
N ARG A 638 20.45 0.41 12.30
CA ARG A 638 20.87 -0.12 10.99
C ARG A 638 22.36 0.08 10.77
N THR A 639 22.90 1.21 11.19
CA THR A 639 24.30 1.60 10.94
C THR A 639 25.28 1.15 12.04
N GLY A 640 24.80 0.49 13.09
CA GLY A 640 25.67 0.05 14.19
C GLY A 640 26.01 1.15 15.22
N GLY A 641 25.40 2.32 15.15
CA GLY A 641 25.64 3.43 16.06
C GLY A 641 25.07 3.21 17.47
N TYR A 642 25.46 2.13 18.13
CA TYR A 642 24.87 1.63 19.39
C TYR A 642 24.89 2.64 20.53
N ARG A 643 25.96 3.45 20.66
CA ARG A 643 26.08 4.51 21.68
C ARG A 643 24.97 5.57 21.65
N HIS A 644 24.30 5.73 20.50
CA HIS A 644 23.23 6.72 20.31
C HIS A 644 21.83 6.17 20.59
N LEU A 645 21.66 4.85 20.70
CA LEU A 645 20.35 4.22 20.77
C LEU A 645 19.57 4.58 22.03
N VAL A 646 20.14 4.29 23.21
CA VAL A 646 19.46 4.53 24.48
C VAL A 646 19.20 6.03 24.73
N PRO A 647 20.18 6.96 24.51
CA PRO A 647 19.94 8.39 24.66
C PRO A 647 18.80 8.89 23.79
N THR A 648 18.76 8.48 22.50
CA THR A 648 17.72 8.87 21.54
C THR A 648 16.35 8.35 21.95
N ALA A 649 16.26 7.08 22.38
CA ALA A 649 15.00 6.48 22.80
C ALA A 649 14.46 7.11 24.10
N ARG A 650 15.34 7.40 25.09
CA ARG A 650 14.96 8.12 26.32
C ARG A 650 14.48 9.54 26.00
N HIS A 651 15.09 10.20 25.06
CA HIS A 651 14.64 11.52 24.62
C HIS A 651 13.25 11.42 23.99
N ALA A 652 13.01 10.45 23.13
CA ALA A 652 11.70 10.20 22.54
C ALA A 652 10.61 9.96 23.62
N GLU A 653 10.92 9.16 24.65
CA GLU A 653 9.99 8.92 25.75
C GLU A 653 9.64 10.20 26.54
N ARG A 654 10.64 11.05 26.82
CA ARG A 654 10.39 12.36 27.49
C ARG A 654 9.47 13.24 26.67
N ILE A 655 9.68 13.31 25.36
CA ILE A 655 8.84 14.11 24.45
C ILE A 655 7.41 13.54 24.39
N ALA A 656 7.24 12.22 24.24
CA ALA A 656 5.91 11.59 24.22
C ALA A 656 5.13 11.87 25.52
N ARG A 657 5.79 11.81 26.67
CA ARG A 657 5.17 12.14 27.95
C ARG A 657 4.81 13.63 28.06
N LEU A 658 5.68 14.52 27.54
CA LEU A 658 5.44 15.97 27.55
C LEU A 658 4.17 16.37 26.78
N ILE A 659 3.91 15.72 25.63
CA ILE A 659 2.73 15.98 24.81
C ILE A 659 1.50 15.17 25.23
N GLY A 660 1.62 14.29 26.24
CA GLY A 660 0.52 13.43 26.67
C GLY A 660 0.11 12.34 25.66
N ASP A 661 0.98 12.00 24.72
CA ASP A 661 0.74 10.95 23.71
C ASP A 661 0.97 9.56 24.31
N THR A 662 -0.11 8.93 24.75
CA THR A 662 -0.07 7.58 25.33
C THR A 662 0.44 6.53 24.36
N ALA A 663 0.09 6.63 23.06
CA ALA A 663 0.60 5.74 22.01
C ALA A 663 2.10 5.98 21.75
N GLY A 664 2.54 7.23 21.75
CA GLY A 664 3.94 7.62 21.67
C GLY A 664 4.74 7.11 22.88
N VAL A 665 4.18 7.15 24.08
CA VAL A 665 4.83 6.57 25.28
C VAL A 665 5.00 5.06 25.14
N ALA A 666 3.98 4.32 24.73
CA ALA A 666 4.07 2.88 24.49
C ALA A 666 5.10 2.55 23.38
N GLY A 667 5.10 3.31 22.29
CA GLY A 667 6.09 3.18 21.22
C GLY A 667 7.53 3.47 21.67
N SER A 668 7.73 4.49 22.51
CA SER A 668 9.06 4.83 23.05
C SER A 668 9.60 3.77 24.01
N LYS A 669 8.73 3.08 24.77
CA LYS A 669 9.12 1.92 25.57
C LYS A 669 9.62 0.76 24.69
N ALA A 670 8.95 0.50 23.56
CA ALA A 670 9.43 -0.48 22.60
C ALA A 670 10.79 -0.06 22.00
N LEU A 671 10.99 1.21 21.67
CA LEU A 671 12.29 1.74 21.23
C LEU A 671 13.37 1.55 22.30
N LEU A 672 13.09 1.86 23.57
CA LEU A 672 13.98 1.64 24.69
C LEU A 672 14.34 0.18 24.85
N GLY A 673 13.36 -0.71 24.84
CA GLY A 673 13.59 -2.14 24.96
C GLY A 673 14.51 -2.68 23.87
N VAL A 674 14.28 -2.30 22.61
CA VAL A 674 15.17 -2.64 21.49
C VAL A 674 16.57 -2.03 21.65
N SER A 675 16.64 -0.77 22.10
CA SER A 675 17.91 -0.07 22.29
C SER A 675 18.75 -0.75 23.36
N TYR A 676 18.17 -1.08 24.51
CA TYR A 676 18.83 -1.81 25.59
C TYR A 676 19.24 -3.23 25.15
N HIS A 677 18.38 -3.93 24.37
CA HIS A 677 18.74 -5.23 23.83
C HIS A 677 20.02 -5.16 22.99
N LEU A 678 20.06 -4.23 22.03
CA LEU A 678 21.20 -4.11 21.11
C LEU A 678 22.49 -3.62 21.81
N THR A 679 22.37 -2.84 22.88
CA THR A 679 23.53 -2.41 23.70
C THR A 679 23.95 -3.42 24.78
N GLY A 680 23.18 -4.52 24.93
CA GLY A 680 23.55 -5.62 25.80
C GLY A 680 22.82 -5.69 27.13
N ASP A 681 22.07 -4.71 27.58
CA ASP A 681 21.32 -4.76 28.84
C ASP A 681 19.98 -5.49 28.67
N GLN A 682 19.99 -6.82 28.83
CA GLN A 682 18.82 -7.65 28.63
C GLN A 682 17.77 -7.55 29.75
N LEU A 683 18.17 -7.02 30.93
CA LEU A 683 17.24 -6.80 32.04
C LEU A 683 16.32 -5.63 31.76
N GLU A 684 16.91 -4.47 31.46
CA GLU A 684 16.19 -3.28 31.09
C GLU A 684 15.41 -3.47 29.77
N ALA A 685 16.01 -4.16 28.80
CA ALA A 685 15.34 -4.50 27.55
C ALA A 685 14.00 -5.22 27.78
N ARG A 686 14.02 -6.25 28.63
CA ARG A 686 12.81 -7.02 28.97
C ARG A 686 11.79 -6.16 29.70
N ALA A 687 12.19 -5.39 30.70
CA ALA A 687 11.28 -4.53 31.47
C ALA A 687 10.51 -3.57 30.56
N HIS A 688 11.21 -2.87 29.67
CA HIS A 688 10.62 -1.92 28.74
C HIS A 688 9.74 -2.58 27.66
N LEU A 689 10.13 -3.75 27.14
CA LEU A 689 9.31 -4.49 26.16
C LEU A 689 8.03 -5.03 26.78
N ASP A 690 8.10 -5.62 28.00
CA ASP A 690 6.93 -6.12 28.73
C ASP A 690 5.96 -4.97 29.08
N GLU A 691 6.47 -3.78 29.42
CA GLU A 691 5.65 -2.58 29.63
C GLU A 691 5.01 -2.10 28.33
N GLY A 692 5.79 -2.00 27.27
CA GLY A 692 5.30 -1.57 25.95
C GLY A 692 4.19 -2.46 25.42
N LEU A 693 4.28 -3.78 25.64
CA LEU A 693 3.23 -4.75 25.27
C LEU A 693 1.93 -4.54 26.05
N ARG A 694 2.02 -4.34 27.36
CA ARG A 694 0.82 -4.06 28.20
C ARG A 694 0.11 -2.78 27.78
N ASP A 695 0.88 -1.73 27.47
CA ASP A 695 0.33 -0.46 27.04
C ASP A 695 -0.30 -0.56 25.65
N ASP A 696 0.30 -1.32 24.71
CA ASP A 696 -0.25 -1.55 23.36
C ASP A 696 -1.56 -2.34 23.42
N ASP A 697 -1.66 -3.36 24.25
CA ASP A 697 -2.90 -4.14 24.46
C ASP A 697 -4.03 -3.26 25.03
N ALA A 698 -3.72 -2.33 25.93
CA ALA A 698 -4.69 -1.37 26.47
C ALA A 698 -5.17 -0.35 25.42
N LEU A 699 -4.36 -0.06 24.43
CA LEU A 699 -4.66 0.88 23.34
C LEU A 699 -5.36 0.21 22.14
N ARG A 700 -5.44 -1.11 22.08
CA ARG A 700 -6.16 -1.85 21.03
C ARG A 700 -7.64 -1.46 21.00
N GLY A 701 -8.01 -0.66 20.02
CA GLY A 701 -9.38 -0.17 19.81
C GLY A 701 -9.55 1.34 19.88
N THR A 702 -8.55 2.09 20.34
CA THR A 702 -8.72 3.51 20.56
C THR A 702 -8.19 4.43 19.47
N GLN A 703 -7.22 4.06 18.69
CA GLN A 703 -6.84 4.72 17.41
C GLN A 703 -5.67 4.01 16.68
N PRO A 704 -5.61 4.02 15.33
CA PRO A 704 -4.39 3.69 14.62
C PRO A 704 -3.44 4.89 14.76
N GLY A 705 -2.50 4.81 15.70
CA GLY A 705 -1.46 5.82 15.88
C GLY A 705 -0.58 5.95 14.63
N HIS A 706 -0.06 7.15 14.39
CA HIS A 706 0.83 7.50 13.27
C HIS A 706 2.16 6.73 13.23
N PHE A 707 2.41 5.80 14.14
CA PHE A 707 3.66 5.04 14.26
C PHE A 707 3.39 3.55 14.20
N ALA A 708 3.48 2.98 13.01
CA ALA A 708 3.41 1.53 12.77
C ALA A 708 4.52 0.73 13.48
N TYR A 709 5.50 1.41 14.08
CA TYR A 709 6.63 0.81 14.80
C TYR A 709 6.25 0.17 16.15
N SER A 710 5.11 0.51 16.73
CA SER A 710 4.69 0.02 18.03
C SER A 710 4.01 -1.36 18.00
N ARG A 711 3.67 -1.89 16.82
CA ARG A 711 2.79 -3.05 16.72
C ARG A 711 3.43 -4.43 16.83
N THR A 712 4.74 -4.56 17.07
CA THR A 712 5.38 -5.86 17.25
C THR A 712 6.50 -5.90 18.30
N PRO A 713 6.29 -5.40 19.55
CA PRO A 713 7.29 -5.57 20.60
C PRO A 713 7.53 -7.03 20.97
N GLN A 714 6.64 -7.96 20.58
CA GLN A 714 6.79 -9.41 20.77
C GLN A 714 8.04 -9.97 20.08
N ILE A 715 8.42 -9.47 18.91
CA ILE A 715 9.54 -10.00 18.13
C ILE A 715 10.89 -9.66 18.80
N PRO A 716 11.19 -8.40 19.15
CA PRO A 716 12.35 -8.07 19.97
C PRO A 716 12.37 -8.81 21.31
N LEU A 717 11.20 -8.95 21.95
CA LEU A 717 11.07 -9.67 23.21
C LEU A 717 11.50 -11.15 23.08
N ALA A 718 11.22 -11.81 21.96
CA ALA A 718 11.65 -13.18 21.72
C ALA A 718 13.18 -13.34 21.81
N ARG A 719 13.94 -12.41 21.23
CA ARG A 719 15.41 -12.42 21.30
C ARG A 719 15.90 -12.21 22.74
N VAL A 720 15.31 -11.25 23.44
CA VAL A 720 15.61 -10.96 24.84
C VAL A 720 15.29 -12.16 25.73
N LEU A 721 14.13 -12.82 25.52
CA LEU A 721 13.74 -14.02 26.27
C LEU A 721 14.74 -15.16 26.07
N TRP A 722 15.16 -15.43 24.83
CA TRP A 722 16.17 -16.47 24.59
C TRP A 722 17.47 -16.14 25.28
N LEU A 723 18.00 -14.94 25.15
CA LEU A 723 19.23 -14.51 25.81
C LEU A 723 19.15 -14.69 27.33
N ARG A 724 18.01 -14.41 27.92
CA ARG A 724 17.76 -14.52 29.34
C ARG A 724 17.51 -15.93 29.85
N GLY A 725 17.54 -16.95 28.98
CA GLY A 725 17.35 -18.36 29.35
C GLY A 725 15.89 -18.82 29.35
N PHE A 726 15.02 -18.18 28.55
CA PHE A 726 13.62 -18.57 28.36
C PHE A 726 13.35 -18.94 26.88
N PRO A 727 13.94 -20.03 26.35
CA PRO A 727 13.85 -20.34 24.94
C PRO A 727 12.47 -20.83 24.49
N ASP A 728 11.67 -21.49 25.35
CA ASP A 728 10.29 -21.92 24.97
C ASP A 728 9.38 -20.73 24.79
N ARG A 729 9.39 -19.77 25.71
CA ARG A 729 8.68 -18.50 25.59
C ARG A 729 9.15 -17.67 24.39
N ALA A 730 10.44 -17.68 24.10
CA ALA A 730 10.97 -17.03 22.89
C ALA A 730 10.35 -17.62 21.62
N LEU A 731 10.25 -18.95 21.54
CA LEU A 731 9.61 -19.65 20.44
C LEU A 731 8.11 -19.35 20.34
N GLU A 732 7.39 -19.25 21.47
CA GLU A 732 5.98 -18.86 21.47
C GLU A 732 5.74 -17.50 20.83
N CYS A 733 6.66 -16.55 20.99
CA CYS A 733 6.57 -15.23 20.36
C CYS A 733 6.73 -15.27 18.84
N VAL A 734 7.57 -16.15 18.28
CA VAL A 734 7.92 -16.14 16.85
C VAL A 734 7.20 -17.20 16.02
N ARG A 735 6.74 -18.31 16.60
CA ARG A 735 6.01 -19.38 15.90
C ARG A 735 4.78 -18.89 15.12
N PRO A 736 3.94 -17.97 15.62
CA PRO A 736 2.79 -17.47 14.86
C PRO A 736 3.18 -16.81 13.54
N LEU A 737 4.40 -16.29 13.42
CA LEU A 737 4.90 -15.62 12.21
C LEU A 737 5.22 -16.58 11.07
N VAL A 738 5.45 -17.88 11.36
CA VAL A 738 5.77 -18.91 10.34
C VAL A 738 4.64 -19.01 9.30
N GLY A 739 3.38 -18.95 9.74
CA GLY A 739 2.20 -19.05 8.88
C GLY A 739 1.51 -17.71 8.58
N ALA A 740 1.99 -16.59 9.12
CA ALA A 740 1.32 -15.31 8.96
C ALA A 740 1.44 -14.75 7.54
N SER A 741 0.36 -14.14 7.04
CA SER A 741 0.39 -13.36 5.80
C SER A 741 1.27 -12.13 5.95
N ALA A 742 1.85 -11.64 4.85
CA ALA A 742 2.68 -10.44 4.85
C ALA A 742 1.81 -9.21 5.23
N PRO A 743 2.22 -8.42 6.23
CA PRO A 743 1.55 -7.15 6.54
C PRO A 743 1.80 -6.11 5.44
N ARG A 744 1.01 -5.02 5.45
CA ARG A 744 1.16 -3.93 4.47
C ARG A 744 2.53 -3.23 4.52
N ASP A 745 3.19 -3.23 5.67
CA ASP A 745 4.53 -2.64 5.83
C ASP A 745 5.60 -3.70 5.53
N VAL A 746 6.14 -3.63 4.33
CA VAL A 746 7.12 -4.59 3.79
C VAL A 746 8.42 -4.60 4.59
N VAL A 747 8.92 -3.41 5.00
CA VAL A 747 10.17 -3.29 5.75
C VAL A 747 10.02 -3.91 7.14
N MET A 748 8.92 -3.61 7.83
CA MET A 748 8.63 -4.21 9.14
C MET A 748 8.46 -5.72 9.05
N HIS A 749 7.89 -6.21 7.96
CA HIS A 749 7.81 -7.65 7.72
C HIS A 749 9.19 -8.29 7.56
N CYS A 750 10.08 -7.69 6.77
CA CYS A 750 11.46 -8.17 6.63
C CYS A 750 12.21 -8.17 7.97
N ILE A 751 12.06 -7.10 8.78
CA ILE A 751 12.63 -7.05 10.14
C ILE A 751 12.09 -8.20 10.99
N ALA A 752 10.79 -8.44 10.97
CA ALA A 752 10.17 -9.53 11.72
C ALA A 752 10.71 -10.90 11.32
N LEU A 753 10.85 -11.15 10.01
CA LEU A 753 11.43 -12.39 9.48
C LEU A 753 12.89 -12.59 9.91
N CYS A 754 13.72 -11.55 9.82
CA CYS A 754 15.12 -11.58 10.23
C CYS A 754 15.27 -11.89 11.72
N TRP A 755 14.52 -11.19 12.57
CA TRP A 755 14.62 -11.38 14.02
C TRP A 755 14.09 -12.75 14.45
N SER A 756 13.03 -13.25 13.79
CA SER A 756 12.53 -14.60 14.03
C SER A 756 13.53 -15.67 13.57
N ALA A 757 14.17 -15.50 12.41
CA ALA A 757 15.20 -16.38 11.91
C ALA A 757 16.37 -16.51 12.91
N SER A 758 16.79 -15.39 13.55
CA SER A 758 17.81 -15.41 14.60
C SER A 758 17.40 -16.31 15.76
N VAL A 759 16.15 -16.20 16.27
CA VAL A 759 15.68 -16.99 17.41
C VAL A 759 15.60 -18.47 17.04
N PHE A 760 15.07 -18.83 15.87
CA PHE A 760 15.04 -20.21 15.40
C PHE A 760 16.44 -20.80 15.24
N GLY A 761 17.41 -20.03 14.72
CA GLY A 761 18.80 -20.44 14.60
C GLY A 761 19.45 -20.67 15.96
N TRP A 762 19.21 -19.82 16.94
CA TRP A 762 19.77 -19.95 18.30
C TRP A 762 19.26 -21.19 19.04
N VAL A 763 18.00 -21.60 18.80
CA VAL A 763 17.47 -22.86 19.40
C VAL A 763 17.78 -24.09 18.57
N GLY A 764 18.36 -23.96 17.37
CA GLY A 764 18.71 -25.05 16.47
C GLY A 764 17.59 -25.54 15.55
N ASP A 765 16.50 -24.79 15.41
CA ASP A 765 15.40 -25.10 14.46
C ASP A 765 15.70 -24.56 13.06
N TRP A 766 16.62 -25.24 12.36
CA TRP A 766 17.09 -24.87 11.04
C TRP A 766 16.02 -24.96 9.95
N SER A 767 14.99 -25.77 10.13
CA SER A 767 13.84 -25.87 9.21
C SER A 767 13.03 -24.55 9.20
N SER A 768 12.77 -24.01 10.38
CA SER A 768 12.10 -22.72 10.50
C SER A 768 12.99 -21.57 10.03
N VAL A 769 14.31 -21.61 10.24
CA VAL A 769 15.27 -20.63 9.66
C VAL A 769 15.15 -20.63 8.14
N GLU A 770 15.17 -21.80 7.50
CA GLU A 770 15.09 -21.93 6.04
C GLU A 770 13.78 -21.37 5.50
N THR A 771 12.67 -21.64 6.18
CA THR A 771 11.34 -21.09 5.85
C THR A 771 11.33 -19.55 5.94
N MET A 772 11.82 -18.99 7.05
CA MET A 772 11.88 -17.52 7.24
C MET A 772 12.81 -16.89 6.23
N THR A 773 13.98 -17.48 5.99
CA THR A 773 14.98 -16.99 5.03
C THR A 773 14.44 -17.02 3.59
N GLY A 774 13.73 -18.09 3.20
CA GLY A 774 13.09 -18.16 1.88
C GLY A 774 12.02 -17.09 1.69
N ARG A 775 11.22 -16.80 2.72
CA ARG A 775 10.25 -15.69 2.70
C ARG A 775 10.95 -14.34 2.64
N LEU A 776 11.99 -14.14 3.46
CA LEU A 776 12.78 -12.92 3.47
C LEU A 776 13.39 -12.63 2.10
N ALA A 777 14.05 -13.62 1.49
CA ALA A 777 14.66 -13.49 0.18
C ALA A 777 13.63 -13.14 -0.90
N ARG A 778 12.46 -13.79 -0.89
CA ARG A 778 11.38 -13.45 -1.81
C ARG A 778 10.89 -12.02 -1.62
N HIS A 779 10.60 -11.59 -0.38
CA HIS A 779 10.14 -10.23 -0.10
C HIS A 779 11.20 -9.18 -0.41
N ALA A 780 12.46 -9.45 -0.04
CA ALA A 780 13.57 -8.54 -0.32
C ALA A 780 13.77 -8.34 -1.83
N ASN A 781 13.78 -9.44 -2.59
CA ASN A 781 13.91 -9.38 -4.06
C ASN A 781 12.70 -8.70 -4.70
N LEU A 782 11.48 -9.05 -4.23
CA LEU A 782 10.21 -8.49 -4.71
C LEU A 782 10.17 -6.96 -4.60
N HIS A 783 10.72 -6.41 -3.53
CA HIS A 783 10.67 -4.98 -3.23
C HIS A 783 12.02 -4.27 -3.40
N GLY A 784 13.04 -4.95 -3.96
CA GLY A 784 14.37 -4.39 -4.19
C GLY A 784 15.10 -3.97 -2.90
N LEU A 785 14.87 -4.66 -1.80
CA LEU A 785 15.46 -4.37 -0.49
C LEU A 785 16.84 -5.01 -0.35
N VAL A 786 17.84 -4.46 -1.03
CA VAL A 786 19.21 -5.04 -1.15
C VAL A 786 19.86 -5.44 0.18
N PRO A 787 19.80 -4.64 1.28
CA PRO A 787 20.35 -5.08 2.55
C PRO A 787 19.72 -6.37 3.07
N TYR A 788 18.40 -6.54 2.88
CA TYR A 788 17.68 -7.74 3.33
C TYR A 788 17.96 -8.98 2.45
N GLU A 789 18.34 -8.79 1.18
CA GLU A 789 18.87 -9.90 0.35
C GLU A 789 20.20 -10.41 0.88
N ALA A 790 21.09 -9.50 1.27
CA ALA A 790 22.35 -9.84 1.88
C ALA A 790 22.15 -10.54 3.23
N VAL A 791 21.20 -10.07 4.06
CA VAL A 791 20.82 -10.72 5.33
C VAL A 791 20.25 -12.12 5.07
N ALA A 792 19.40 -12.30 4.06
CA ALA A 792 18.89 -13.62 3.70
C ALA A 792 20.01 -14.59 3.27
N SER A 793 21.01 -14.08 2.53
CA SER A 793 22.20 -14.86 2.16
C SER A 793 23.00 -15.27 3.39
N GLY A 794 23.16 -14.39 4.38
CA GLY A 794 23.81 -14.70 5.66
C GLY A 794 23.09 -15.80 6.43
N PHE A 795 21.78 -15.73 6.61
CA PHE A 795 21.00 -16.78 7.29
C PHE A 795 21.03 -18.12 6.52
N ARG A 796 21.07 -18.08 5.19
CA ARG A 796 21.26 -19.29 4.39
C ARG A 796 22.62 -19.91 4.66
N ALA A 797 23.66 -19.10 4.74
CA ALA A 797 25.01 -19.58 5.09
C ALA A 797 25.06 -20.21 6.50
N GLN A 798 24.37 -19.64 7.49
CA GLN A 798 24.22 -20.24 8.81
C GLN A 798 23.60 -21.65 8.74
N THR A 799 22.53 -21.80 7.94
CA THR A 799 21.90 -23.11 7.74
C THR A 799 22.87 -24.10 7.07
N MET A 800 23.68 -23.66 6.11
CA MET A 800 24.69 -24.48 5.45
C MET A 800 25.81 -24.91 6.43
N LEU A 801 26.31 -23.99 7.27
CA LEU A 801 27.29 -24.32 8.31
C LEU A 801 26.76 -25.39 9.27
N ALA A 802 25.51 -25.25 9.69
CA ALA A 802 24.87 -26.24 10.56
C ALA A 802 24.73 -27.62 9.93
N ARG A 803 24.69 -27.71 8.59
CA ARG A 803 24.67 -28.95 7.79
C ARG A 803 26.06 -29.47 7.43
N GLY A 804 27.12 -28.74 7.76
CA GLY A 804 28.50 -29.10 7.41
C GLY A 804 28.92 -28.69 5.98
N GLU A 805 28.12 -27.90 5.29
CA GLU A 805 28.40 -27.38 3.94
C GLU A 805 29.29 -26.12 3.99
N VAL A 806 30.48 -26.28 4.64
CA VAL A 806 31.31 -25.15 5.06
C VAL A 806 31.78 -24.26 3.90
N THR A 807 32.25 -24.85 2.81
CA THR A 807 32.81 -24.10 1.68
C THR A 807 31.80 -23.18 1.04
N GLY A 808 30.59 -23.70 0.74
CA GLY A 808 29.50 -22.89 0.17
C GLY A 808 29.01 -21.78 1.10
N ALA A 809 29.00 -22.04 2.41
CA ALA A 809 28.64 -21.04 3.41
C ALA A 809 29.65 -19.87 3.44
N ILE A 810 30.96 -20.17 3.39
CA ILE A 810 32.01 -19.15 3.33
C ILE A 810 31.85 -18.27 2.10
N ASP A 811 31.59 -18.85 0.93
CA ASP A 811 31.40 -18.09 -0.32
C ASP A 811 30.22 -17.14 -0.24
N LEU A 812 29.09 -17.60 0.35
CA LEU A 812 27.94 -16.74 0.59
C LEU A 812 28.24 -15.61 1.57
N LEU A 813 28.91 -15.89 2.70
CA LEU A 813 29.25 -14.88 3.70
C LEU A 813 30.26 -13.86 3.16
N ARG A 814 31.25 -14.30 2.38
CA ARG A 814 32.19 -13.39 1.69
C ARG A 814 31.53 -12.47 0.68
N THR A 815 30.37 -12.86 0.16
CA THR A 815 29.57 -12.00 -0.72
C THR A 815 28.63 -11.09 0.08
N ALA A 816 28.01 -11.60 1.13
CA ALA A 816 27.00 -10.90 1.92
C ALA A 816 27.58 -9.78 2.79
N LEU A 817 28.68 -10.03 3.51
CA LEU A 817 29.28 -9.07 4.42
C LEU A 817 29.75 -7.77 3.74
N PRO A 818 30.51 -7.79 2.63
CA PRO A 818 30.88 -6.55 1.94
C PRO A 818 29.66 -5.77 1.43
N ARG A 819 28.57 -6.45 1.03
CA ARG A 819 27.33 -5.79 0.62
C ARG A 819 26.66 -5.09 1.79
N LEU A 820 26.59 -5.73 2.97
CA LEU A 820 26.04 -5.12 4.19
C LEU A 820 26.84 -3.86 4.58
N HIS A 821 28.19 -3.94 4.58
CA HIS A 821 29.03 -2.78 4.87
C HIS A 821 28.87 -1.67 3.84
N ALA A 822 28.80 -2.02 2.55
CA ALA A 822 28.58 -1.04 1.47
C ALA A 822 27.23 -0.33 1.57
N ASP A 823 26.21 -1.00 2.13
CA ASP A 823 24.87 -0.45 2.33
C ASP A 823 24.69 0.18 3.74
N HIS A 824 25.78 0.23 4.53
CA HIS A 824 25.76 0.67 5.93
C HIS A 824 24.65 -0.01 6.75
N TYR A 825 24.51 -1.34 6.61
CA TYR A 825 23.52 -2.14 7.32
C TYR A 825 24.20 -3.14 8.25
N GLU A 826 24.64 -2.66 9.41
CA GLU A 826 25.53 -3.36 10.33
C GLU A 826 24.81 -4.31 11.32
N LEU A 827 23.48 -4.30 11.38
CA LEU A 827 22.68 -4.98 12.41
C LEU A 827 22.99 -6.50 12.55
N TYR A 828 23.39 -7.15 11.44
CA TYR A 828 23.75 -8.59 11.42
C TYR A 828 25.19 -8.84 11.02
N ALA A 829 25.99 -7.81 10.77
CA ALA A 829 27.35 -7.95 10.27
C ALA A 829 28.26 -8.69 11.27
N SER A 830 28.10 -8.41 12.57
CA SER A 830 28.84 -9.08 13.63
C SER A 830 28.56 -10.58 13.71
N ALA A 831 27.27 -10.97 13.65
CA ALA A 831 26.87 -12.37 13.68
C ALA A 831 27.39 -13.13 12.45
N PHE A 832 27.28 -12.55 11.27
CA PHE A 832 27.77 -13.19 10.04
C PHE A 832 29.30 -13.20 9.94
N ALA A 833 30.00 -12.22 10.53
CA ALA A 833 31.45 -12.26 10.67
C ALA A 833 31.90 -13.39 11.63
N ALA A 834 31.16 -13.60 12.72
CA ALA A 834 31.36 -14.73 13.63
C ALA A 834 31.18 -16.07 12.90
N ASP A 835 30.12 -16.21 12.09
CA ASP A 835 29.88 -17.42 11.31
C ASP A 835 30.97 -17.66 10.25
N LEU A 836 31.43 -16.62 9.58
CA LEU A 836 32.51 -16.69 8.60
C LEU A 836 33.83 -17.12 9.30
N SER A 837 34.11 -16.53 10.46
CA SER A 837 35.28 -16.92 11.27
C SER A 837 35.22 -18.38 11.68
N GLN A 838 34.09 -18.90 12.13
CA GLN A 838 33.88 -20.31 12.44
C GLN A 838 34.09 -21.21 11.21
N GLY A 839 33.52 -20.82 10.05
CA GLY A 839 33.69 -21.54 8.80
C GLY A 839 35.17 -21.61 8.37
N LEU A 840 35.90 -20.50 8.47
CA LEU A 840 37.33 -20.40 8.15
C LEU A 840 38.15 -21.30 9.10
N ALA A 841 37.84 -21.28 10.38
CA ALA A 841 38.51 -22.14 11.37
C ALA A 841 38.27 -23.62 11.08
N ALA A 842 37.06 -24.02 10.70
CA ALA A 842 36.75 -25.39 10.31
C ALA A 842 37.54 -25.88 9.07
N LEU A 843 37.98 -24.98 8.20
CA LEU A 843 38.87 -25.26 7.07
C LEU A 843 40.37 -25.14 7.44
N GLY A 844 40.71 -24.89 8.69
CA GLY A 844 42.09 -24.72 9.17
C GLY A 844 42.70 -23.35 8.83
N ARG A 845 41.92 -22.38 8.38
CA ARG A 845 42.35 -21.00 8.03
C ARG A 845 42.33 -20.10 9.27
N LEU A 846 43.03 -20.53 10.33
CA LEU A 846 42.96 -19.87 11.64
C LEU A 846 43.43 -18.40 11.65
N PRO A 847 44.51 -18.00 10.92
CA PRO A 847 44.96 -16.61 10.91
C PRO A 847 43.87 -15.66 10.36
N GLU A 848 43.22 -16.04 9.25
CA GLU A 848 42.13 -15.22 8.63
C GLU A 848 40.92 -15.17 9.55
N ALA A 849 40.55 -16.28 10.19
CA ALA A 849 39.45 -16.34 11.12
C ALA A 849 39.68 -15.40 12.32
N ARG A 850 40.91 -15.35 12.83
CA ARG A 850 41.29 -14.46 13.93
C ARG A 850 41.25 -12.98 13.50
N GLU A 851 41.90 -12.63 12.41
CA GLU A 851 41.95 -11.25 11.91
C GLU A 851 40.53 -10.66 11.74
N LEU A 852 39.64 -11.41 11.07
CA LEU A 852 38.24 -11.02 10.92
C LEU A 852 37.53 -10.82 12.25
N LEU A 853 37.73 -11.70 13.21
CA LEU A 853 37.06 -11.63 14.50
C LEU A 853 37.62 -10.47 15.36
N ASP A 854 38.94 -10.24 15.36
CA ASP A 854 39.57 -9.15 16.07
C ASP A 854 39.17 -7.79 15.51
N GLU A 855 39.08 -7.64 14.18
CA GLU A 855 38.52 -6.43 13.51
C GLU A 855 37.06 -6.20 13.90
N THR A 856 36.26 -7.28 13.95
CA THR A 856 34.85 -7.19 14.30
C THR A 856 34.67 -6.76 15.76
N VAL A 857 35.42 -7.31 16.69
CA VAL A 857 35.41 -6.95 18.11
C VAL A 857 35.83 -5.50 18.30
N ALA A 858 36.97 -5.09 17.67
CA ALA A 858 37.45 -3.72 17.78
C ALA A 858 36.44 -2.67 17.28
N ARG A 859 35.75 -2.95 16.17
CA ARG A 859 34.70 -2.08 15.62
C ARG A 859 33.52 -1.94 16.59
N ILE A 860 33.03 -3.05 17.15
CA ILE A 860 31.90 -3.03 18.09
C ILE A 860 32.27 -2.29 19.39
N GLU A 861 33.52 -2.43 19.88
CA GLU A 861 33.98 -1.68 21.05
C GLU A 861 34.00 -0.19 20.80
N GLN A 862 34.40 0.25 19.61
CA GLN A 862 34.37 1.68 19.21
C GLN A 862 32.94 2.23 19.16
N GLU A 863 31.95 1.43 18.79
CA GLU A 863 30.55 1.82 18.66
C GLU A 863 29.73 1.68 19.96
N GLY A 864 30.32 1.22 21.04
CA GLY A 864 29.68 1.16 22.36
C GLY A 864 29.20 -0.21 22.80
N GLY A 865 29.70 -1.25 22.15
CA GLY A 865 29.38 -2.63 22.46
C GLY A 865 28.07 -3.12 21.88
N ALA A 866 27.92 -4.44 21.72
CA ALA A 866 26.72 -5.08 21.21
C ALA A 866 26.32 -6.27 22.09
N PHE A 867 25.05 -6.68 21.97
CA PHE A 867 24.49 -7.80 22.73
C PHE A 867 25.20 -9.13 22.47
N ASP A 868 25.85 -9.31 21.31
CA ASP A 868 26.55 -10.52 20.86
C ASP A 868 28.06 -10.51 21.18
N MET A 869 28.56 -9.44 21.77
CA MET A 869 29.97 -9.37 22.17
C MET A 869 30.44 -10.58 23.03
N PRO A 870 29.64 -11.11 23.97
CA PRO A 870 30.06 -12.33 24.69
C PRO A 870 30.34 -13.52 23.76
N GLU A 871 29.51 -13.70 22.72
CA GLU A 871 29.70 -14.78 21.75
C GLU A 871 30.95 -14.58 20.89
N LEU A 872 31.24 -13.34 20.48
CA LEU A 872 32.46 -13.00 19.76
C LEU A 872 33.72 -13.29 20.61
N LEU A 873 33.72 -12.91 21.89
CA LEU A 873 34.80 -13.22 22.83
C LEU A 873 34.92 -14.72 23.05
N ARG A 874 33.81 -15.47 23.12
CA ARG A 874 33.84 -16.93 23.22
C ARG A 874 34.52 -17.57 22.03
N LEU A 875 34.15 -17.14 20.81
CA LEU A 875 34.77 -17.64 19.57
C LEU A 875 36.24 -17.28 19.48
N ARG A 876 36.65 -16.10 19.93
CA ARG A 876 38.05 -15.71 20.05
C ARG A 876 38.82 -16.67 20.96
N GLY A 877 38.26 -17.00 22.13
CA GLY A 877 38.86 -17.97 23.03
C GLY A 877 38.95 -19.36 22.42
N GLU A 878 37.97 -19.81 21.61
CA GLU A 878 38.08 -21.10 20.91
C GLU A 878 39.18 -21.09 19.83
N LEU A 879 39.33 -20.00 19.07
CA LEU A 879 40.43 -19.87 18.11
C LEU A 879 41.82 -19.88 18.78
N GLU A 880 41.96 -19.16 19.91
CA GLU A 880 43.19 -19.14 20.72
C GLU A 880 43.53 -20.51 21.27
N ALA A 881 42.50 -21.30 21.69
CA ALA A 881 42.67 -22.67 22.12
C ALA A 881 43.12 -23.62 20.99
N HIS A 882 42.64 -23.37 19.77
CA HIS A 882 43.07 -24.11 18.57
C HIS A 882 44.52 -23.81 18.19
N ASP A 883 44.98 -22.56 18.37
CA ASP A 883 46.36 -22.15 18.17
C ASP A 883 47.31 -22.65 19.29
N GLY A 884 46.77 -23.30 20.33
CA GLY A 884 47.56 -23.78 21.47
C GLY A 884 47.85 -22.73 22.54
N ASN A 885 47.31 -21.50 22.40
CA ASN A 885 47.47 -20.43 23.39
C ASN A 885 46.41 -20.55 24.49
N LEU A 886 46.56 -21.59 25.34
CA LEU A 886 45.54 -21.92 26.32
C LEU A 886 45.30 -20.82 27.39
N ALA A 887 46.34 -20.03 27.71
CA ALA A 887 46.19 -18.92 28.67
C ALA A 887 45.38 -17.75 28.10
N ALA A 888 45.60 -17.36 26.84
CA ALA A 888 44.82 -16.35 26.18
C ALA A 888 43.36 -16.84 25.98
N ALA A 889 43.19 -18.09 25.58
CA ALA A 889 41.87 -18.72 25.42
C ALA A 889 41.07 -18.66 26.72
N GLU A 890 41.67 -19.03 27.85
CA GLU A 890 41.00 -18.96 29.16
C GLU A 890 40.64 -17.53 29.52
N ALA A 891 41.54 -16.56 29.29
CA ALA A 891 41.27 -15.14 29.53
C ALA A 891 40.10 -14.62 28.70
N SER A 892 40.04 -14.93 27.39
CA SER A 892 38.95 -14.56 26.50
C SER A 892 37.62 -15.19 26.90
N LEU A 893 37.61 -16.48 27.30
CA LEU A 893 36.40 -17.15 27.75
C LEU A 893 35.91 -16.61 29.11
N ILE A 894 36.81 -16.29 30.06
CA ILE A 894 36.43 -15.65 31.32
C ILE A 894 35.85 -14.25 31.08
N ALA A 895 36.45 -13.46 30.18
CA ALA A 895 35.92 -12.16 29.79
C ALA A 895 34.52 -12.29 29.18
N SER A 896 34.30 -13.26 28.28
CA SER A 896 33.00 -13.57 27.69
C SER A 896 31.96 -13.92 28.77
N ALA A 897 32.29 -14.87 29.71
CA ALA A 897 31.35 -15.28 30.74
C ALA A 897 31.00 -14.12 31.71
N THR A 898 31.98 -13.28 32.04
CA THR A 898 31.79 -12.10 32.89
C THR A 898 30.88 -11.08 32.21
N LEU A 899 31.10 -10.81 30.93
CA LEU A 899 30.28 -9.89 30.15
C LEU A 899 28.85 -10.44 29.97
N ALA A 900 28.69 -11.72 29.67
CA ALA A 900 27.38 -12.35 29.56
C ALA A 900 26.56 -12.26 30.85
N GLU A 901 27.22 -12.43 32.03
CA GLU A 901 26.56 -12.24 33.32
C GLU A 901 26.14 -10.79 33.53
N HIS A 902 27.01 -9.84 33.24
CA HIS A 902 26.72 -8.40 33.32
C HIS A 902 25.54 -8.01 32.42
N GLN A 903 25.50 -8.57 31.22
CA GLN A 903 24.41 -8.32 30.27
C GLN A 903 23.10 -9.03 30.67
N GLY A 904 23.10 -9.95 31.62
CA GLY A 904 21.98 -10.83 31.94
C GLY A 904 21.70 -11.86 30.83
N ALA A 905 22.70 -12.18 30.00
CA ALA A 905 22.59 -13.05 28.82
C ALA A 905 22.96 -14.51 29.19
N LEU A 906 22.05 -15.19 29.89
CA LEU A 906 22.27 -16.54 30.44
C LEU A 906 22.58 -17.58 29.35
N SER A 907 21.99 -17.46 28.15
CA SER A 907 22.25 -18.38 27.05
C SER A 907 23.67 -18.22 26.49
N TRP A 908 24.19 -17.00 26.38
CA TRP A 908 25.61 -16.78 26.01
C TRP A 908 26.53 -17.28 27.08
N ARG A 909 26.19 -17.07 28.34
CA ARG A 909 26.99 -17.61 29.45
C ARG A 909 27.07 -19.13 29.39
N LEU A 910 25.95 -19.84 29.15
CA LEU A 910 25.93 -21.28 29.01
C LEU A 910 26.91 -21.78 27.94
N ARG A 911 26.85 -21.16 26.72
CA ARG A 911 27.77 -21.52 25.64
C ARG A 911 29.24 -21.31 26.05
N THR A 912 29.50 -20.18 26.69
CA THR A 912 30.88 -19.86 27.18
C THR A 912 31.36 -20.85 28.24
N GLU A 913 30.49 -21.20 29.20
CA GLU A 913 30.88 -22.19 30.24
C GLU A 913 31.11 -23.58 29.64
N MET A 914 30.37 -23.95 28.56
CA MET A 914 30.67 -25.19 27.83
C MET A 914 32.06 -25.16 27.17
N SER A 915 32.41 -24.02 26.51
CA SER A 915 33.74 -23.85 25.89
C SER A 915 34.85 -23.85 26.95
N LEU A 916 34.62 -23.19 28.07
CA LEU A 916 35.54 -23.15 29.19
C LEU A 916 35.74 -24.54 29.84
N ALA A 917 34.67 -25.32 30.02
CA ALA A 917 34.72 -26.67 30.51
C ALA A 917 35.57 -27.59 29.60
N ARG A 918 35.36 -27.50 28.27
CA ARG A 918 36.19 -28.25 27.28
C ARG A 918 37.67 -27.85 27.32
N LEU A 919 37.97 -26.55 27.51
CA LEU A 919 39.33 -26.06 27.65
C LEU A 919 40.02 -26.62 28.89
N ARG A 920 39.33 -26.55 30.04
CA ARG A 920 39.84 -27.04 31.34
C ARG A 920 39.97 -28.54 31.40
N ASP A 921 39.06 -29.28 30.75
CA ASP A 921 39.21 -30.74 30.63
C ASP A 921 40.49 -31.10 29.86
N ARG A 922 40.82 -30.42 28.78
CA ARG A 922 42.08 -30.56 28.04
C ARG A 922 43.29 -30.23 28.92
N GLN A 923 43.16 -29.36 29.92
CA GLN A 923 44.21 -29.01 30.87
C GLN A 923 44.29 -29.98 32.07
N GLY A 924 43.35 -30.93 32.16
CA GLY A 924 43.28 -31.89 33.29
C GLY A 924 42.80 -31.27 34.61
N ALA A 925 42.03 -30.18 34.57
CA ALA A 925 41.55 -29.49 35.77
C ALA A 925 40.37 -30.26 36.41
N PRO A 926 40.42 -30.55 37.73
CA PRO A 926 39.43 -31.41 38.39
C PRO A 926 38.03 -30.79 38.48
N ASP A 927 37.88 -29.46 38.41
CA ASP A 927 36.60 -28.72 38.61
C ASP A 927 36.06 -28.17 37.31
N SER A 928 36.33 -28.81 36.18
CA SER A 928 36.00 -28.30 34.82
C SER A 928 34.50 -28.09 34.60
N LEU A 929 33.62 -28.85 35.27
CA LEU A 929 32.18 -28.87 35.07
C LEU A 929 31.36 -28.08 36.10
N GLU A 930 31.90 -27.64 37.22
CA GLU A 930 31.12 -26.97 38.29
C GLU A 930 30.43 -25.70 37.85
N ARG A 931 31.14 -24.86 37.11
CA ARG A 931 30.58 -23.61 36.59
C ARG A 931 29.48 -23.86 35.58
N LEU A 932 29.67 -24.87 34.72
CA LEU A 932 28.65 -25.27 33.74
C LEU A 932 27.40 -25.79 34.46
N ALA A 933 27.56 -26.66 35.47
CA ALA A 933 26.46 -27.21 36.28
C ALA A 933 25.67 -26.07 36.97
N SER A 934 26.39 -25.11 37.58
CA SER A 934 25.78 -23.95 38.23
C SER A 934 24.99 -23.09 37.25
N THR A 935 25.51 -22.88 36.04
CA THR A 935 24.82 -22.08 34.97
C THR A 935 23.63 -22.84 34.40
N TYR A 936 23.75 -24.13 34.13
CA TYR A 936 22.68 -25.00 33.65
C TYR A 936 21.50 -25.06 34.63
N ALA A 937 21.76 -25.13 35.92
CA ALA A 937 20.72 -25.16 36.97
C ALA A 937 19.84 -23.89 37.03
N ARG A 938 20.26 -22.81 36.40
CA ARG A 938 19.46 -21.53 36.33
C ARG A 938 18.38 -21.58 35.27
N PHE A 939 18.40 -22.54 34.34
CA PHE A 939 17.37 -22.70 33.33
C PHE A 939 16.14 -23.41 33.90
N SER A 940 14.97 -22.96 33.57
CA SER A 940 13.67 -23.52 33.97
C SER A 940 12.86 -24.11 32.83
N GLU A 941 13.31 -23.89 31.58
CA GLU A 941 12.65 -24.32 30.34
C GLU A 941 13.68 -24.53 29.22
N GLY A 942 13.23 -25.03 28.08
CA GLY A 942 14.03 -25.10 26.84
C GLY A 942 15.01 -26.29 26.81
N PHE A 943 14.83 -27.28 27.65
CA PHE A 943 15.73 -28.45 27.75
C PHE A 943 15.82 -29.30 26.48
N GLU A 944 14.92 -29.08 25.52
CA GLU A 944 14.95 -29.71 24.22
C GLU A 944 15.76 -28.93 23.15
N THR A 945 16.27 -27.74 23.47
CA THR A 945 17.10 -26.92 22.58
C THR A 945 18.51 -27.51 22.45
N ALA A 946 19.22 -27.20 21.37
CA ALA A 946 20.53 -27.75 21.06
C ALA A 946 21.57 -27.49 22.16
N ASP A 947 21.62 -26.25 22.67
CA ASP A 947 22.60 -25.84 23.67
C ASP A 947 22.39 -26.56 25.02
N LEU A 948 21.15 -26.66 25.51
CA LEU A 948 20.84 -27.29 26.76
C LEU A 948 21.02 -28.83 26.70
N LYS A 949 20.71 -29.45 25.54
CA LYS A 949 21.04 -30.86 25.31
C LYS A 949 22.56 -31.12 25.32
N ALA A 950 23.31 -30.24 24.64
CA ALA A 950 24.77 -30.36 24.61
C ALA A 950 25.39 -30.16 26.00
N ALA A 951 24.92 -29.17 26.77
CA ALA A 951 25.35 -28.92 28.13
C ALA A 951 25.06 -30.13 29.04
N ARG A 952 23.85 -30.69 28.94
CA ARG A 952 23.46 -31.89 29.71
C ARG A 952 24.36 -33.09 29.38
N LEU A 953 24.60 -33.36 28.09
CA LEU A 953 25.48 -34.44 27.68
C LEU A 953 26.90 -34.29 28.27
N MET A 954 27.41 -33.05 28.38
CA MET A 954 28.71 -32.80 29.04
C MET A 954 28.65 -33.05 30.55
N LEU A 955 27.56 -32.72 31.22
CA LEU A 955 27.37 -32.91 32.66
C LEU A 955 27.11 -34.38 33.02
N ASP A 956 26.49 -35.15 32.13
CA ASP A 956 26.18 -36.58 32.34
C ASP A 956 27.38 -37.52 32.00
N GLN A 957 28.48 -37.02 31.42
CA GLN A 957 29.69 -37.81 31.15
C GLN A 957 30.39 -38.07 32.49
N PRO A 958 30.72 -39.35 32.85
CA PRO A 958 31.51 -39.62 34.04
C PRO A 958 32.91 -39.00 33.87
N ALA A 959 33.37 -38.32 34.91
CA ALA A 959 34.67 -37.66 35.02
C ALA A 959 35.86 -38.65 34.86
#